data_b104cc056177b7221b9d57c2e09bfa19
#
_entry.id   b104cc056177b7221b9d57c2e09bfa19
#
_cell.length_a   1.000
_cell.length_b   1.000
_cell.length_c   1.000
_cell.angle_alpha   90.00
_cell.angle_beta   90.00
_cell.angle_gamma   90.00
#
_symmetry.space_group_name_H-M   'P 1'
#
loop_
_entity.id
_entity.type
_entity.pdbx_description
1 polymer ?
#
loop_
_entity_poly.entity_id
_entity_poly.type
_entity_poly.pdbx_seq_one_letter_code
_entity_poly.pdbx_strand_id
1 'polypeptide(L)'
;MTVLKTDGNNRLKIVYFGKSLSNVNEYARTEEVFNFHTGGASSNNNAYAVAGIDNNFTEPAIAVVHVDGNNSLDLLYENHTTSESSDGAILTTVTLKDPVYPFFVDLCYKAWKDKDVIEQWSVIRHTEKGDVMLNKYASANLYLNNKNYFLTSYNGDWAKEMQPVETHLRQGMHTIESRLGTREHLLTSPNFMLSLDEKATETSGVVMMGQLAWNGNFSLQFETDVFKNLHIVAGINPYQSAYQLKANTPFETPHFVYTVSFEGKGKGSRNLQDWLKKHTLLDGEGVRLTLLNNWEATYFDFDQDKLVGLFGGAKELGVDMFLLDDGWFANKYPRNNDRAGLGDWEVNKKKLADGIPFLVREAEKAGVKFGIWIEPEMVNPKSELYEKHPDWVIREEKRPEIYFRNQLVLDLSNPEVQDFVFGVVDHLFTENPTLAFIKWDCNAPVFNGHSKYLERKKLPQSHLYVEYSKGLQSVLERVRAKYPTVPIMLCSGGGGRSDYNLLKYFTEFWLSDNTDPLERVFMQWNYSYFYPAIAMCAHVTDWSKDRSLKYRIDVASMGKLGFDIRANELNERDKTFARQTVKNYDNFKDIVWHGEMYRLASPYENDMASLMYVNEGKSEAVMFNYLTNWRYLSEASLRPVKLQGLDKNSTYRLTEINLYDGTRSPIDSQKLYSGEFLMNVGFNPTVNSGRASVVIKIEAVK
;
A
#
# COMPACT_ATOMS: atom_id res chain seq x y z
N MET A 1 -0.73 -23.31 5.21
CA MET A 1 -1.73 -24.09 5.95
C MET A 1 -1.64 -23.76 7.43
N THR A 2 -2.75 -23.41 8.04
CA THR A 2 -2.90 -23.29 9.50
C THR A 2 -3.86 -24.37 9.98
N VAL A 3 -3.50 -25.13 11.01
CA VAL A 3 -4.36 -26.19 11.59
C VAL A 3 -4.75 -25.77 13.00
N LEU A 4 -6.04 -25.70 13.23
CA LEU A 4 -6.64 -25.40 14.52
C LEU A 4 -7.21 -26.69 15.12
N LYS A 5 -7.08 -26.84 16.45
CA LYS A 5 -7.57 -27.99 17.21
C LYS A 5 -8.04 -27.55 18.58
N THR A 6 -9.12 -28.13 19.09
CA THR A 6 -9.52 -27.93 20.48
C THR A 6 -8.69 -28.80 21.42
N ASP A 7 -8.32 -28.27 22.57
CA ASP A 7 -7.71 -29.02 23.67
C ASP A 7 -8.76 -29.70 24.56
N GLY A 8 -8.30 -30.40 25.63
CA GLY A 8 -9.19 -31.07 26.59
C GLY A 8 -10.10 -30.14 27.39
N ASN A 9 -9.84 -28.83 27.40
CA ASN A 9 -10.63 -27.79 28.03
C ASN A 9 -11.51 -27.01 27.03
N ASN A 10 -11.63 -27.51 25.81
CA ASN A 10 -12.38 -26.89 24.71
C ASN A 10 -11.84 -25.52 24.25
N ARG A 11 -10.54 -25.23 24.48
CA ARG A 11 -9.86 -24.05 23.97
C ARG A 11 -9.30 -24.31 22.58
N LEU A 12 -9.41 -23.33 21.71
CA LEU A 12 -8.92 -23.43 20.33
C LEU A 12 -7.41 -23.11 20.27
N LYS A 13 -6.63 -24.05 19.76
CA LYS A 13 -5.16 -23.98 19.65
C LYS A 13 -4.71 -23.98 18.20
N ILE A 14 -3.61 -23.27 17.90
CA ILE A 14 -2.87 -23.42 16.65
C ILE A 14 -1.87 -24.57 16.86
N VAL A 15 -2.10 -25.69 16.19
CA VAL A 15 -1.26 -26.89 16.35
C VAL A 15 -0.31 -27.10 15.18
N TYR A 16 -0.51 -26.41 14.07
CA TYR A 16 0.41 -26.42 12.94
C TYR A 16 0.30 -25.15 12.13
N PHE A 17 1.44 -24.63 11.70
CA PHE A 17 1.56 -23.55 10.74
C PHE A 17 2.70 -23.86 9.78
N GLY A 18 2.42 -24.05 8.49
CA GLY A 18 3.44 -24.47 7.56
C GLY A 18 2.91 -24.91 6.20
N LYS A 19 3.69 -25.73 5.50
CA LYS A 19 3.36 -26.25 4.17
C LYS A 19 2.16 -27.19 4.24
N SER A 20 1.29 -27.14 3.23
CA SER A 20 0.17 -28.07 3.12
C SER A 20 0.65 -29.52 2.90
N LEU A 21 0.07 -30.47 3.65
CA LEU A 21 0.30 -31.89 3.43
C LEU A 21 -0.59 -32.41 2.31
N SER A 22 -0.07 -33.38 1.56
CA SER A 22 -0.85 -34.08 0.52
C SER A 22 -1.97 -34.96 1.13
N ASN A 23 -1.72 -35.51 2.32
CA ASN A 23 -2.72 -36.25 3.08
C ASN A 23 -3.23 -35.42 4.26
N VAL A 24 -4.34 -34.71 4.09
CA VAL A 24 -4.94 -33.84 5.11
C VAL A 24 -5.37 -34.60 6.37
N ASN A 25 -5.64 -35.92 6.31
CA ASN A 25 -6.03 -36.71 7.46
C ASN A 25 -4.89 -36.86 8.49
N GLU A 26 -3.65 -36.63 8.08
CA GLU A 26 -2.49 -36.71 9.01
C GLU A 26 -2.45 -35.54 9.98
N TYR A 27 -3.10 -34.42 9.70
CA TYR A 27 -3.23 -33.31 10.68
C TYR A 27 -3.93 -33.71 11.97
N ALA A 28 -4.77 -34.76 11.95
CA ALA A 28 -5.36 -35.30 13.19
C ALA A 28 -4.31 -35.86 14.18
N ARG A 29 -3.10 -36.17 13.70
CA ARG A 29 -1.98 -36.68 14.49
C ARG A 29 -1.12 -35.58 15.13
N THR A 30 -1.41 -34.29 14.86
CA THR A 30 -0.65 -33.18 15.47
C THR A 30 -0.82 -33.22 16.99
N GLU A 31 0.28 -33.09 17.69
CA GLU A 31 0.33 -33.07 19.15
C GLU A 31 0.24 -31.63 19.65
N GLU A 32 -0.27 -31.47 20.87
CA GLU A 32 -0.25 -30.18 21.55
C GLU A 32 1.17 -29.80 21.97
N VAL A 33 1.49 -28.52 21.92
CA VAL A 33 2.77 -28.00 22.36
C VAL A 33 2.62 -27.45 23.79
N PHE A 34 3.39 -27.99 24.72
CA PHE A 34 3.41 -27.52 26.09
C PHE A 34 4.76 -26.95 26.44
N ASN A 35 4.77 -25.82 27.14
CA ASN A 35 5.96 -25.19 27.69
C ASN A 35 5.87 -25.19 29.20
N PHE A 36 7.04 -25.29 29.88
CA PHE A 36 7.09 -25.22 31.33
C PHE A 36 7.48 -23.83 31.80
N HIS A 37 6.63 -23.26 32.65
CA HIS A 37 6.89 -22.04 33.40
C HIS A 37 7.04 -22.33 34.86
N THR A 38 7.45 -21.34 35.67
CA THR A 38 7.60 -21.49 37.14
C THR A 38 6.34 -21.99 37.83
N GLY A 39 5.16 -21.70 37.27
CA GLY A 39 3.86 -22.14 37.78
C GLY A 39 3.33 -23.47 37.19
N GLY A 40 4.09 -24.15 36.32
CA GLY A 40 3.69 -25.43 35.73
C GLY A 40 3.75 -25.43 34.20
N ALA A 41 3.12 -26.44 33.58
CA ALA A 41 3.01 -26.52 32.12
C ALA A 41 1.90 -25.58 31.59
N SER A 42 2.15 -24.94 30.47
CA SER A 42 1.19 -24.10 29.78
C SER A 42 1.23 -24.31 28.26
N SER A 43 0.16 -23.98 27.60
CA SER A 43 0.04 -24.00 26.15
C SER A 43 -0.19 -22.57 25.65
N ASN A 44 0.85 -21.98 25.03
CA ASN A 44 0.82 -20.59 24.58
C ASN A 44 0.32 -20.43 23.13
N ASN A 45 -0.11 -21.54 22.50
CA ASN A 45 -0.53 -21.59 21.11
C ASN A 45 -2.05 -21.35 20.91
N ASN A 46 -2.66 -20.57 21.79
CA ASN A 46 -4.06 -20.20 21.63
C ASN A 46 -4.31 -19.51 20.29
N ALA A 47 -5.40 -19.87 19.60
CA ALA A 47 -5.76 -19.26 18.33
C ALA A 47 -6.20 -17.79 18.48
N TYR A 48 -6.65 -17.41 19.68
CA TYR A 48 -6.94 -16.03 20.06
C TYR A 48 -6.64 -15.84 21.54
N ALA A 49 -5.51 -15.21 21.83
CA ALA A 49 -4.95 -15.18 23.18
C ALA A 49 -5.75 -14.29 24.13
N VAL A 50 -6.06 -14.80 25.31
CA VAL A 50 -6.65 -14.08 26.43
C VAL A 50 -5.66 -14.12 27.59
N ALA A 51 -5.45 -13.01 28.27
CA ALA A 51 -4.48 -12.92 29.38
C ALA A 51 -4.94 -13.71 30.61
N GLY A 52 -4.01 -14.38 31.29
CA GLY A 52 -4.21 -15.05 32.58
C GLY A 52 -4.92 -16.40 32.48
N ILE A 53 -5.45 -16.76 31.34
CA ILE A 53 -6.09 -18.06 31.13
C ILE A 53 -5.09 -19.08 30.61
N ASP A 54 -5.17 -20.31 31.09
CA ASP A 54 -4.30 -21.42 30.70
C ASP A 54 -2.80 -21.12 30.91
N ASN A 55 -2.49 -20.38 31.97
CA ASN A 55 -1.13 -19.84 32.25
C ASN A 55 -0.54 -19.02 31.08
N ASN A 56 -1.40 -18.40 30.27
CA ASN A 56 -0.96 -17.55 29.18
C ASN A 56 -0.54 -16.17 29.69
N PHE A 57 0.75 -15.87 29.61
CA PHE A 57 1.35 -14.59 29.98
C PHE A 57 1.86 -13.79 28.78
N THR A 58 1.60 -14.29 27.56
CA THR A 58 1.93 -13.57 26.33
C THR A 58 0.93 -12.45 26.06
N GLU A 59 1.29 -11.55 25.16
CA GLU A 59 0.45 -10.42 24.78
C GLU A 59 -0.95 -10.88 24.33
N PRO A 60 -2.05 -10.40 24.93
CA PRO A 60 -3.38 -10.83 24.56
C PRO A 60 -3.82 -10.24 23.20
N ALA A 61 -4.64 -11.01 22.48
CA ALA A 61 -5.33 -10.53 21.27
C ALA A 61 -6.55 -9.66 21.61
N ILE A 62 -7.16 -9.90 22.78
CA ILE A 62 -8.34 -9.18 23.25
C ILE A 62 -8.23 -8.83 24.74
N ALA A 63 -8.72 -7.63 25.09
CA ALA A 63 -8.91 -7.19 26.47
C ALA A 63 -10.23 -6.42 26.55
N VAL A 64 -11.11 -6.84 27.48
CA VAL A 64 -12.47 -6.31 27.63
C VAL A 64 -12.74 -5.90 29.08
N VAL A 65 -13.62 -4.93 29.28
CA VAL A 65 -14.28 -4.69 30.56
C VAL A 65 -15.77 -4.90 30.37
N HIS A 66 -16.32 -5.90 31.06
CA HIS A 66 -17.73 -6.25 31.02
C HIS A 66 -18.62 -5.20 31.70
N VAL A 67 -19.92 -5.28 31.50
CA VAL A 67 -20.89 -4.30 32.06
C VAL A 67 -20.83 -4.18 33.58
N ASP A 68 -20.48 -5.25 34.29
CA ASP A 68 -20.31 -5.28 35.75
C ASP A 68 -18.95 -4.78 36.24
N GLY A 69 -18.07 -4.36 35.32
CA GLY A 69 -16.73 -3.87 35.61
C GLY A 69 -15.65 -4.97 35.71
N ASN A 70 -16.02 -6.24 35.49
CA ASN A 70 -15.07 -7.34 35.46
C ASN A 70 -14.27 -7.32 34.13
N ASN A 71 -12.99 -7.62 34.21
CA ASN A 71 -12.10 -7.69 33.04
C ASN A 71 -11.59 -9.12 32.75
N SER A 72 -12.16 -10.12 33.39
CA SER A 72 -11.84 -11.52 33.13
C SER A 72 -12.59 -12.02 31.90
N LEU A 73 -11.90 -12.66 30.98
CA LEU A 73 -12.45 -13.25 29.77
C LEU A 73 -11.84 -14.63 29.57
N ASP A 74 -12.66 -15.61 29.24
CA ASP A 74 -12.24 -16.93 28.73
C ASP A 74 -12.98 -17.21 27.43
N LEU A 75 -12.31 -17.77 26.43
CA LEU A 75 -12.90 -18.02 25.13
C LEU A 75 -12.80 -19.51 24.77
N LEU A 76 -13.94 -20.18 24.82
CA LEU A 76 -14.05 -21.60 24.51
C LEU A 76 -14.65 -21.77 23.10
N TYR A 77 -14.24 -22.80 22.39
CA TYR A 77 -14.82 -23.16 21.10
C TYR A 77 -16.31 -23.51 21.24
N GLU A 78 -17.14 -22.89 20.40
CA GLU A 78 -18.57 -23.15 20.32
C GLU A 78 -18.92 -23.95 19.05
N ASN A 79 -18.55 -23.43 17.88
CA ASN A 79 -18.79 -24.06 16.59
C ASN A 79 -17.91 -23.46 15.50
N HIS A 80 -17.97 -24.02 14.30
CA HIS A 80 -17.39 -23.42 13.10
C HIS A 80 -18.25 -23.69 11.87
N THR A 81 -18.07 -22.84 10.86
CA THR A 81 -18.63 -23.01 9.52
C THR A 81 -17.53 -22.83 8.48
N THR A 82 -17.66 -23.53 7.36
CA THR A 82 -16.80 -23.36 6.20
C THR A 82 -17.66 -23.30 4.95
N SER A 83 -17.44 -22.29 4.13
CA SER A 83 -18.16 -22.09 2.87
C SER A 83 -17.22 -21.54 1.78
N GLU A 84 -17.55 -21.81 0.55
CA GLU A 84 -16.92 -21.13 -0.58
C GLU A 84 -17.64 -19.79 -0.79
N SER A 85 -16.86 -18.70 -0.85
CA SER A 85 -17.36 -17.36 -1.15
C SER A 85 -17.55 -17.16 -2.66
N SER A 86 -18.36 -16.18 -3.04
CA SER A 86 -18.68 -15.89 -4.45
C SER A 86 -17.46 -15.53 -5.33
N ASP A 87 -16.36 -15.13 -4.69
CA ASP A 87 -15.09 -14.79 -5.32
C ASP A 87 -14.07 -15.97 -5.37
N GLY A 88 -14.54 -17.18 -5.01
CA GLY A 88 -13.74 -18.42 -5.10
C GLY A 88 -12.84 -18.71 -3.91
N ALA A 89 -12.82 -17.84 -2.88
CA ALA A 89 -12.09 -18.11 -1.66
C ALA A 89 -12.86 -19.05 -0.71
N ILE A 90 -12.15 -19.74 0.16
CA ILE A 90 -12.75 -20.53 1.24
C ILE A 90 -12.78 -19.68 2.51
N LEU A 91 -13.98 -19.39 2.98
CA LEU A 91 -14.22 -18.70 4.25
C LEU A 91 -14.50 -19.73 5.36
N THR A 92 -13.67 -19.73 6.39
CA THR A 92 -13.90 -20.48 7.63
C THR A 92 -14.12 -19.49 8.77
N THR A 93 -15.24 -19.61 9.45
CA THR A 93 -15.57 -18.82 10.66
C THR A 93 -15.62 -19.75 11.85
N VAL A 94 -14.83 -19.46 12.88
CA VAL A 94 -14.80 -20.22 14.14
C VAL A 94 -15.34 -19.34 15.26
N THR A 95 -16.48 -19.73 15.85
CA THR A 95 -17.08 -19.00 16.95
C THR A 95 -16.51 -19.46 18.29
N LEU A 96 -15.98 -18.52 19.04
CA LEU A 96 -15.57 -18.66 20.43
C LEU A 96 -16.58 -17.93 21.33
N LYS A 97 -16.81 -18.47 22.54
CA LYS A 97 -17.77 -17.93 23.50
C LYS A 97 -17.23 -17.96 24.91
N ASP A 98 -17.47 -16.90 25.67
CA ASP A 98 -17.20 -16.89 27.11
C ASP A 98 -18.23 -17.74 27.85
N PRO A 99 -17.82 -18.64 28.80
CA PRO A 99 -18.74 -19.50 29.52
C PRO A 99 -19.59 -18.77 30.58
N VAL A 100 -19.17 -17.55 30.99
CA VAL A 100 -19.82 -16.77 32.06
C VAL A 100 -20.63 -15.62 31.49
N TYR A 101 -20.04 -14.88 30.53
CA TYR A 101 -20.64 -13.73 29.89
C TYR A 101 -21.23 -14.08 28.51
N PRO A 102 -22.34 -13.47 28.09
CA PRO A 102 -22.85 -13.63 26.73
C PRO A 102 -22.00 -12.82 25.73
N PHE A 103 -20.70 -13.17 25.66
CA PHE A 103 -19.69 -12.54 24.86
C PHE A 103 -19.10 -13.53 23.86
N PHE A 104 -18.93 -13.11 22.60
CA PHE A 104 -18.54 -13.98 21.50
C PHE A 104 -17.47 -13.31 20.64
N VAL A 105 -16.56 -14.12 20.10
CA VAL A 105 -15.60 -13.73 19.07
C VAL A 105 -15.66 -14.74 17.93
N ASP A 106 -15.97 -14.27 16.74
CA ASP A 106 -15.90 -15.07 15.52
C ASP A 106 -14.53 -14.81 14.86
N LEU A 107 -13.70 -15.84 14.77
CA LEU A 107 -12.42 -15.80 14.05
C LEU A 107 -12.67 -16.17 12.60
N CYS A 108 -12.42 -15.24 11.70
CA CYS A 108 -12.67 -15.39 10.27
C CYS A 108 -11.34 -15.60 9.52
N TYR A 109 -11.30 -16.64 8.69
CA TYR A 109 -10.17 -16.99 7.84
C TYR A 109 -10.65 -17.16 6.40
N LYS A 110 -10.25 -16.26 5.52
CA LYS A 110 -10.54 -16.34 4.08
C LYS A 110 -9.28 -16.77 3.34
N ALA A 111 -9.32 -17.98 2.78
CA ALA A 111 -8.16 -18.60 2.13
C ALA A 111 -8.32 -18.58 0.60
N TRP A 112 -7.40 -17.93 -0.07
CA TRP A 112 -7.26 -17.86 -1.53
C TRP A 112 -6.26 -18.92 -1.99
N LYS A 113 -6.74 -20.14 -2.25
CA LYS A 113 -5.88 -21.31 -2.53
C LYS A 113 -5.03 -21.15 -3.78
N ASP A 114 -5.58 -20.54 -4.82
CA ASP A 114 -4.90 -20.30 -6.10
C ASP A 114 -3.85 -19.18 -6.01
N LYS A 115 -3.86 -18.39 -4.93
CA LYS A 115 -2.94 -17.28 -4.67
C LYS A 115 -2.00 -17.51 -3.49
N ASP A 116 -2.20 -18.56 -2.69
CA ASP A 116 -1.50 -18.80 -1.43
C ASP A 116 -1.58 -17.61 -0.46
N VAL A 117 -2.73 -16.91 -0.41
CA VAL A 117 -2.98 -15.75 0.46
C VAL A 117 -4.08 -16.08 1.44
N ILE A 118 -3.95 -15.57 2.67
CA ILE A 118 -4.95 -15.66 3.73
C ILE A 118 -5.28 -14.25 4.20
N GLU A 119 -6.57 -13.96 4.33
CA GLU A 119 -7.10 -12.84 5.07
C GLU A 119 -7.65 -13.34 6.40
N GLN A 120 -7.27 -12.69 7.50
CA GLN A 120 -7.73 -13.04 8.84
C GLN A 120 -8.28 -11.80 9.54
N TRP A 121 -9.45 -11.93 10.17
CA TRP A 121 -10.05 -10.89 11.00
C TRP A 121 -10.92 -11.50 12.09
N SER A 122 -11.40 -10.68 13.02
CA SER A 122 -12.34 -11.11 14.06
C SER A 122 -13.61 -10.26 14.05
N VAL A 123 -14.73 -10.85 14.44
CA VAL A 123 -16.00 -10.16 14.67
C VAL A 123 -16.39 -10.36 16.14
N ILE A 124 -16.43 -9.25 16.89
CA ILE A 124 -16.68 -9.25 18.33
C ILE A 124 -18.11 -8.79 18.57
N ARG A 125 -18.86 -9.55 19.38
CA ARG A 125 -20.25 -9.25 19.71
C ARG A 125 -20.60 -9.73 21.10
N HIS A 126 -21.58 -9.07 21.72
CA HIS A 126 -22.12 -9.46 23.02
C HIS A 126 -23.60 -9.13 23.13
N THR A 127 -24.27 -9.74 24.13
CA THR A 127 -25.68 -9.49 24.48
C THR A 127 -25.85 -9.16 25.96
N GLU A 128 -24.83 -8.61 26.60
CA GLU A 128 -24.89 -8.12 27.99
C GLU A 128 -25.88 -6.95 28.09
N LYS A 129 -26.37 -6.68 29.31
CA LYS A 129 -27.40 -5.63 29.56
C LYS A 129 -26.80 -4.23 29.68
N GLY A 130 -25.94 -3.86 28.77
CA GLY A 130 -25.23 -2.56 28.70
C GLY A 130 -24.09 -2.64 27.70
N ASP A 131 -23.28 -1.61 27.64
CA ASP A 131 -22.13 -1.55 26.74
C ASP A 131 -20.90 -2.14 27.41
N VAL A 132 -20.07 -2.85 26.67
CA VAL A 132 -18.75 -3.33 27.12
C VAL A 132 -17.65 -2.43 26.55
N MET A 133 -16.51 -2.35 27.23
CA MET A 133 -15.35 -1.61 26.76
C MET A 133 -14.31 -2.59 26.19
N LEU A 134 -14.02 -2.46 24.93
CA LEU A 134 -12.91 -3.14 24.26
C LEU A 134 -11.65 -2.30 24.41
N ASN A 135 -10.70 -2.73 25.24
CA ASN A 135 -9.42 -2.04 25.44
C ASN A 135 -8.37 -2.50 24.42
N LYS A 136 -8.49 -3.74 23.92
CA LYS A 136 -7.70 -4.32 22.84
C LYS A 136 -8.58 -5.31 22.06
N TYR A 137 -8.41 -5.37 20.75
CA TYR A 137 -9.22 -6.20 19.85
C TYR A 137 -8.46 -6.41 18.55
N ALA A 138 -7.68 -7.49 18.52
CA ALA A 138 -6.83 -7.80 17.38
C ALA A 138 -7.59 -8.46 16.23
N SER A 139 -7.13 -8.24 15.02
CA SER A 139 -7.59 -8.92 13.82
C SER A 139 -7.07 -10.34 13.74
N ALA A 140 -5.81 -10.54 14.14
CA ALA A 140 -5.12 -11.82 14.04
C ALA A 140 -4.26 -12.09 15.26
N ASN A 141 -4.18 -13.37 15.59
CA ASN A 141 -3.22 -13.94 16.54
C ASN A 141 -2.61 -15.19 15.90
N LEU A 142 -1.31 -15.22 15.71
CA LEU A 142 -0.58 -16.34 15.14
C LEU A 142 0.44 -16.87 16.14
N TYR A 143 0.78 -18.16 16.00
CA TYR A 143 1.80 -18.83 16.77
C TYR A 143 2.72 -19.62 15.83
N LEU A 144 4.04 -19.39 15.98
CA LEU A 144 5.08 -20.08 15.24
C LEU A 144 6.14 -20.63 16.20
N ASN A 145 6.69 -21.80 15.88
CA ASN A 145 7.71 -22.47 16.70
C ASN A 145 8.97 -22.80 15.92
N ASN A 146 9.47 -21.85 15.14
CA ASN A 146 10.72 -21.96 14.40
C ASN A 146 11.93 -21.66 15.28
N LYS A 147 13.12 -21.98 14.81
CA LYS A 147 14.38 -21.78 15.60
C LYS A 147 14.80 -20.32 15.67
N ASN A 148 14.58 -19.57 14.58
CA ASN A 148 14.94 -18.15 14.46
C ASN A 148 13.93 -17.40 13.59
N TYR A 149 13.89 -16.08 13.79
CA TYR A 149 13.01 -15.16 13.08
C TYR A 149 13.76 -13.90 12.67
N PHE A 150 13.75 -13.57 11.39
CA PHE A 150 14.35 -12.35 10.85
C PHE A 150 13.24 -11.48 10.26
N LEU A 151 12.90 -10.43 10.98
CA LEU A 151 11.85 -9.49 10.62
C LEU A 151 12.44 -8.35 9.80
N THR A 152 11.92 -8.13 8.60
CA THR A 152 12.12 -6.90 7.83
C THR A 152 10.89 -6.02 7.99
N SER A 153 11.05 -4.86 8.59
CA SER A 153 10.07 -3.77 8.68
C SER A 153 10.50 -2.61 7.77
N TYR A 154 9.57 -1.71 7.50
CA TYR A 154 9.80 -0.57 6.62
C TYR A 154 9.50 0.73 7.37
N ASN A 155 10.53 1.54 7.57
CA ASN A 155 10.41 2.87 8.17
C ASN A 155 10.49 3.94 7.10
N GLY A 156 10.20 5.18 7.46
CA GLY A 156 10.25 6.28 6.52
C GLY A 156 10.06 7.64 7.16
N ASP A 157 9.85 8.58 6.29
CA ASP A 157 9.38 9.93 6.53
C ASP A 157 8.94 10.50 5.17
N TRP A 158 8.42 11.73 5.12
CA TRP A 158 8.17 12.41 3.86
C TRP A 158 9.42 12.41 2.98
N ALA A 159 9.25 12.04 1.72
CA ALA A 159 10.31 11.91 0.72
C ALA A 159 11.41 10.86 1.05
N LYS A 160 11.14 9.94 1.99
CA LYS A 160 12.05 8.87 2.42
C LYS A 160 11.28 7.60 2.79
N GLU A 161 10.32 7.22 1.99
CA GLU A 161 9.42 6.11 2.26
C GLU A 161 10.10 4.74 2.08
N MET A 162 9.57 3.72 2.74
CA MET A 162 9.90 2.29 2.57
C MET A 162 11.39 1.93 2.78
N GLN A 163 12.03 2.51 3.80
CA GLN A 163 13.41 2.14 4.16
C GLN A 163 13.41 0.81 4.93
N PRO A 164 14.03 -0.26 4.41
CA PRO A 164 14.00 -1.57 5.07
C PRO A 164 14.92 -1.60 6.30
N VAL A 165 14.43 -2.19 7.38
CA VAL A 165 15.20 -2.49 8.59
C VAL A 165 15.01 -3.95 8.93
N GLU A 166 16.10 -4.72 8.94
CA GLU A 166 16.08 -6.13 9.31
C GLU A 166 16.48 -6.30 10.78
N THR A 167 15.65 -7.01 11.53
CA THR A 167 15.85 -7.31 12.95
C THR A 167 15.80 -8.82 13.19
N HIS A 168 16.82 -9.39 13.83
CA HIS A 168 16.76 -10.76 14.35
C HIS A 168 15.99 -10.72 15.67
N LEU A 169 14.77 -11.27 15.67
CA LEU A 169 13.93 -11.29 16.86
C LEU A 169 14.54 -12.19 17.94
N ARG A 170 14.62 -11.66 19.14
CA ARG A 170 15.08 -12.32 20.35
C ARG A 170 13.96 -12.33 21.37
N GLN A 171 14.14 -13.03 22.49
CA GLN A 171 13.17 -13.00 23.58
C GLN A 171 12.75 -11.57 23.94
N GLY A 172 11.45 -11.35 24.01
CA GLY A 172 10.82 -10.05 24.26
C GLY A 172 9.91 -9.60 23.12
N MET A 173 9.44 -8.36 23.20
CA MET A 173 8.49 -7.76 22.27
C MET A 173 9.20 -6.87 21.26
N HIS A 174 8.85 -7.02 19.98
CA HIS A 174 9.13 -6.07 18.91
C HIS A 174 7.81 -5.60 18.31
N THR A 175 7.64 -4.29 18.15
CA THR A 175 6.39 -3.72 17.66
C THR A 175 6.62 -2.85 16.43
N ILE A 176 5.80 -3.03 15.42
CA ILE A 176 5.65 -2.14 14.25
C ILE A 176 4.30 -1.44 14.44
N GLU A 177 4.29 -0.11 14.60
CA GLU A 177 3.04 0.61 14.91
C GLU A 177 2.98 2.02 14.34
N SER A 178 1.76 2.54 14.19
CA SER A 178 1.47 3.94 13.92
C SER A 178 0.44 4.50 14.88
N ARG A 179 0.55 5.82 15.17
CA ARG A 179 -0.33 6.59 16.05
C ARG A 179 -0.69 7.96 15.45
N LEU A 180 -0.61 8.08 14.14
CA LEU A 180 -0.73 9.36 13.43
C LEU A 180 -2.19 9.74 13.12
N GLY A 181 -3.12 8.80 13.23
CA GLY A 181 -4.55 8.98 12.95
C GLY A 181 -4.89 9.03 11.46
N THR A 182 -4.11 9.79 10.71
CA THR A 182 -4.05 9.83 9.25
C THR A 182 -2.58 9.66 8.82
N ARG A 183 -2.29 9.47 7.54
CA ARG A 183 -0.93 9.24 7.05
C ARG A 183 -0.20 8.12 7.80
N GLU A 184 -0.91 7.09 8.12
CA GLU A 184 -0.48 6.02 9.04
C GLU A 184 0.80 5.29 8.60
N HIS A 185 1.16 5.33 7.31
CA HIS A 185 2.40 4.76 6.77
C HIS A 185 3.59 5.73 6.71
N LEU A 186 3.42 6.99 7.16
CA LEU A 186 4.46 8.03 7.03
C LEU A 186 5.78 7.63 7.69
N LEU A 187 5.73 7.25 8.97
CA LEU A 187 6.94 6.92 9.76
C LEU A 187 7.26 5.43 9.76
N THR A 188 6.23 4.60 9.70
CA THR A 188 6.35 3.13 9.75
C THR A 188 5.24 2.52 8.92
N SER A 189 5.58 1.64 8.01
CA SER A 189 4.60 0.93 7.18
C SER A 189 4.09 -0.33 7.91
N PRO A 190 2.81 -0.74 7.75
CA PRO A 190 2.31 -2.03 8.24
C PRO A 190 2.81 -3.22 7.41
N ASN A 191 3.54 -2.98 6.33
CA ASN A 191 4.15 -4.03 5.53
C ASN A 191 5.30 -4.69 6.30
N PHE A 192 5.39 -6.01 6.25
CA PHE A 192 6.47 -6.76 6.85
C PHE A 192 6.86 -8.00 6.05
N MET A 193 8.10 -8.44 6.24
CA MET A 193 8.58 -9.76 5.82
C MET A 193 9.22 -10.45 7.03
N LEU A 194 8.83 -11.69 7.31
CA LEU A 194 9.35 -12.48 8.40
C LEU A 194 9.94 -13.77 7.83
N SER A 195 11.27 -13.84 7.75
CA SER A 195 11.99 -15.06 7.38
C SER A 195 12.07 -16.01 8.54
N LEU A 196 11.78 -17.29 8.29
CA LEU A 196 11.72 -18.35 9.31
C LEU A 196 12.96 -19.24 9.21
N ASP A 197 13.58 -19.50 10.35
CA ASP A 197 14.81 -20.28 10.56
C ASP A 197 16.06 -19.64 9.96
N GLU A 198 16.05 -19.25 8.68
CA GLU A 198 17.14 -18.60 7.97
C GLU A 198 16.62 -17.39 7.18
N LYS A 199 17.51 -16.47 6.83
CA LYS A 199 17.17 -15.32 5.98
C LYS A 199 16.78 -15.82 4.59
N ALA A 200 15.54 -15.54 4.18
CA ALA A 200 15.07 -15.86 2.85
C ALA A 200 15.74 -14.97 1.79
N THR A 201 16.06 -15.57 0.64
CA THR A 201 16.51 -14.86 -0.56
C THR A 201 15.32 -14.61 -1.51
N GLU A 202 15.55 -14.07 -2.71
CA GLU A 202 14.51 -13.96 -3.74
C GLU A 202 13.95 -15.33 -4.19
N THR A 203 14.77 -16.37 -4.15
CA THR A 203 14.46 -17.68 -4.76
C THR A 203 14.50 -18.86 -3.77
N SER A 204 14.78 -18.62 -2.50
CA SER A 204 14.90 -19.71 -1.51
C SER A 204 14.60 -19.23 -0.09
N GLY A 205 14.29 -20.18 0.78
CA GLY A 205 13.94 -19.94 2.19
C GLY A 205 12.45 -19.77 2.40
N VAL A 206 12.06 -19.82 3.68
CA VAL A 206 10.66 -19.66 4.10
C VAL A 206 10.45 -18.22 4.56
N VAL A 207 9.45 -17.56 4.03
CA VAL A 207 9.12 -16.19 4.41
C VAL A 207 7.60 -15.98 4.47
N MET A 208 7.15 -15.37 5.56
CA MET A 208 5.81 -14.80 5.68
C MET A 208 5.87 -13.33 5.29
N MET A 209 4.95 -12.86 4.46
CA MET A 209 4.86 -11.46 4.02
C MET A 209 3.41 -11.00 4.10
N GLY A 210 3.19 -9.75 4.49
CA GLY A 210 1.83 -9.24 4.59
C GLY A 210 1.74 -7.83 5.17
N GLN A 211 0.50 -7.42 5.45
CA GLN A 211 0.16 -6.18 6.13
C GLN A 211 -1.21 -6.24 6.80
N LEU A 212 -1.46 -5.31 7.72
CA LEU A 212 -2.81 -5.01 8.18
C LEU A 212 -3.49 -4.07 7.18
N ALA A 213 -4.60 -4.47 6.58
CA ALA A 213 -5.40 -3.68 5.66
C ALA A 213 -6.28 -2.68 6.44
N TRP A 214 -5.68 -1.59 6.90
CA TRP A 214 -6.32 -0.58 7.75
C TRP A 214 -5.79 0.82 7.48
N ASN A 215 -6.69 1.76 7.29
CA ASN A 215 -6.42 3.18 7.03
C ASN A 215 -6.41 4.04 8.31
N GLY A 216 -5.93 3.51 9.41
CA GLY A 216 -5.84 4.18 10.71
C GLY A 216 -4.68 3.64 11.54
N ASN A 217 -4.65 4.02 12.82
CA ASN A 217 -3.61 3.58 13.74
C ASN A 217 -3.56 2.06 13.84
N PHE A 218 -2.39 1.48 13.62
CA PHE A 218 -2.18 0.03 13.62
C PHE A 218 -1.07 -0.39 14.58
N SER A 219 -1.11 -1.66 14.99
CA SER A 219 -0.04 -2.31 15.76
C SER A 219 0.13 -3.76 15.31
N LEU A 220 1.38 -4.12 14.97
CA LEU A 220 1.82 -5.49 14.71
C LEU A 220 2.85 -5.81 15.79
N GLN A 221 2.54 -6.74 16.67
CA GLN A 221 3.36 -7.13 17.81
C GLN A 221 3.94 -8.52 17.57
N PHE A 222 5.26 -8.64 17.74
CA PHE A 222 6.04 -9.86 17.55
C PHE A 222 6.69 -10.19 18.88
N GLU A 223 6.10 -11.10 19.65
CA GLU A 223 6.58 -11.50 20.96
C GLU A 223 7.25 -12.87 20.90
N THR A 224 8.55 -12.91 21.19
CA THR A 224 9.30 -14.16 21.29
C THR A 224 9.46 -14.56 22.75
N ASP A 225 8.99 -15.75 23.10
CA ASP A 225 9.08 -16.30 24.46
C ASP A 225 10.46 -16.92 24.78
N VAL A 226 10.61 -17.40 26.01
CA VAL A 226 11.84 -18.06 26.49
C VAL A 226 12.16 -19.36 25.75
N PHE A 227 11.18 -19.99 25.14
CA PHE A 227 11.30 -21.21 24.33
C PHE A 227 11.50 -20.94 22.86
N LYS A 228 11.62 -19.66 22.47
CA LYS A 228 11.73 -19.17 21.08
C LYS A 228 10.45 -19.32 20.25
N ASN A 229 9.30 -19.55 20.86
CA ASN A 229 8.05 -19.47 20.14
C ASN A 229 7.75 -18.01 19.84
N LEU A 230 7.19 -17.74 18.67
CA LEU A 230 6.80 -16.39 18.25
C LEU A 230 5.28 -16.26 18.22
N HIS A 231 4.77 -15.29 18.95
CA HIS A 231 3.40 -14.84 18.88
C HIS A 231 3.32 -13.56 18.04
N ILE A 232 2.38 -13.51 17.11
CA ILE A 232 2.11 -12.33 16.29
C ILE A 232 0.70 -11.88 16.58
N VAL A 233 0.53 -10.68 17.11
CA VAL A 233 -0.77 -10.05 17.35
C VAL A 233 -0.86 -8.82 16.47
N ALA A 234 -1.83 -8.81 15.55
CA ALA A 234 -2.00 -7.75 14.56
C ALA A 234 -3.40 -7.14 14.65
N GLY A 235 -3.50 -5.81 14.66
CA GLY A 235 -4.79 -5.15 14.72
C GLY A 235 -4.72 -3.63 14.85
N ILE A 236 -5.85 -3.01 15.18
CA ILE A 236 -5.93 -1.60 15.50
C ILE A 236 -5.04 -1.32 16.72
N ASN A 237 -4.28 -0.23 16.66
CA ASN A 237 -3.44 0.18 17.79
C ASN A 237 -4.32 0.52 19.01
N PRO A 238 -4.11 -0.11 20.17
CA PRO A 238 -4.90 0.19 21.38
C PRO A 238 -4.66 1.60 21.93
N TYR A 239 -3.64 2.33 21.44
CA TYR A 239 -3.38 3.70 21.82
C TYR A 239 -4.58 4.60 21.51
N GLN A 240 -5.21 5.15 22.57
CA GLN A 240 -6.39 6.01 22.49
C GLN A 240 -7.53 5.45 21.62
N SER A 241 -7.68 4.11 21.57
CA SER A 241 -8.67 3.44 20.73
C SER A 241 -9.55 2.47 21.51
N ALA A 242 -9.67 2.64 22.86
CA ALA A 242 -10.65 1.88 23.63
C ALA A 242 -12.06 2.11 23.06
N TYR A 243 -12.78 1.03 22.74
CA TYR A 243 -14.03 1.10 22.00
C TYR A 243 -15.21 0.62 22.85
N GLN A 244 -16.19 1.49 23.06
CA GLN A 244 -17.43 1.16 23.75
C GLN A 244 -18.34 0.44 22.76
N LEU A 245 -18.43 -0.87 22.90
CA LEU A 245 -19.26 -1.72 22.06
C LEU A 245 -20.65 -1.86 22.65
N LYS A 246 -21.66 -1.50 21.85
CA LYS A 246 -23.07 -1.61 22.24
C LYS A 246 -23.55 -3.06 22.16
N ALA A 247 -24.45 -3.43 23.07
CA ALA A 247 -25.10 -4.74 23.02
C ALA A 247 -25.77 -4.97 21.65
N ASN A 248 -25.67 -6.18 21.15
CA ASN A 248 -26.26 -6.63 19.87
C ASN A 248 -25.70 -5.90 18.62
N THR A 249 -24.60 -5.19 18.74
CA THR A 249 -23.90 -4.53 17.61
C THR A 249 -22.57 -5.23 17.41
N PRO A 250 -22.31 -5.90 16.28
CA PRO A 250 -21.01 -6.51 16.03
C PRO A 250 -19.96 -5.45 15.72
N PHE A 251 -18.72 -5.70 16.14
CA PHE A 251 -17.54 -4.96 15.75
C PHE A 251 -16.64 -5.87 14.93
N GLU A 252 -16.46 -5.52 13.66
CA GLU A 252 -15.53 -6.18 12.76
C GLU A 252 -14.18 -5.48 12.78
N THR A 253 -13.11 -6.24 12.98
CA THR A 253 -11.74 -5.74 12.95
C THR A 253 -11.21 -5.66 11.51
N PRO A 254 -10.16 -4.85 11.24
CA PRO A 254 -9.50 -4.83 9.93
C PRO A 254 -8.97 -6.21 9.53
N HIS A 255 -8.80 -6.42 8.22
CA HIS A 255 -8.23 -7.67 7.71
C HIS A 255 -6.70 -7.66 7.81
N PHE A 256 -6.14 -8.71 8.40
CA PHE A 256 -4.72 -9.00 8.34
C PHE A 256 -4.45 -9.94 7.16
N VAL A 257 -3.73 -9.43 6.17
CA VAL A 257 -3.49 -10.14 4.89
C VAL A 257 -2.07 -10.64 4.87
N TYR A 258 -1.87 -11.93 4.59
CA TYR A 258 -0.54 -12.51 4.51
C TYR A 258 -0.44 -13.70 3.55
N THR A 259 0.77 -13.94 3.08
CA THR A 259 1.19 -15.14 2.36
C THR A 259 2.39 -15.79 3.06
N VAL A 260 2.56 -17.09 2.89
CA VAL A 260 3.76 -17.82 3.31
C VAL A 260 4.37 -18.52 2.10
N SER A 261 5.55 -18.08 1.72
CA SER A 261 6.30 -18.69 0.64
C SER A 261 7.37 -19.62 1.17
N PHE A 262 7.52 -20.79 0.53
CA PHE A 262 8.61 -21.75 0.77
C PHE A 262 9.69 -21.68 -0.33
N GLU A 263 9.55 -20.71 -1.24
CA GLU A 263 10.39 -20.51 -2.42
C GLU A 263 10.99 -19.09 -2.45
N GLY A 264 11.16 -18.49 -1.27
CA GLY A 264 11.78 -17.17 -1.10
C GLY A 264 10.82 -15.98 -1.28
N LYS A 265 11.41 -14.79 -1.15
CA LYS A 265 10.69 -13.49 -1.17
C LYS A 265 10.00 -13.21 -2.50
N GLY A 266 10.62 -13.62 -3.61
CA GLY A 266 10.08 -13.38 -4.96
C GLY A 266 8.73 -14.08 -5.17
N LYS A 267 8.59 -15.34 -4.75
CA LYS A 267 7.31 -16.06 -4.85
C LYS A 267 6.26 -15.45 -3.91
N GLY A 268 6.62 -15.12 -2.65
CA GLY A 268 5.70 -14.44 -1.73
C GLY A 268 5.20 -13.10 -2.27
N SER A 269 6.10 -12.32 -2.87
CA SER A 269 5.77 -11.06 -3.53
C SER A 269 4.76 -11.26 -4.69
N ARG A 270 5.00 -12.22 -5.58
CA ARG A 270 4.07 -12.51 -6.68
C ARG A 270 2.71 -13.00 -6.20
N ASN A 271 2.65 -13.78 -5.11
CA ASN A 271 1.38 -14.18 -4.50
C ASN A 271 0.54 -12.95 -4.07
N LEU A 272 1.16 -12.01 -3.33
CA LEU A 272 0.47 -10.79 -2.88
C LEU A 272 0.08 -9.88 -4.04
N GLN A 273 0.97 -9.68 -5.03
CA GLN A 273 0.70 -8.84 -6.19
C GLN A 273 -0.46 -9.39 -7.04
N ASP A 274 -0.49 -10.71 -7.26
CA ASP A 274 -1.53 -11.34 -8.06
C ASP A 274 -2.88 -11.33 -7.32
N TRP A 275 -2.86 -11.61 -6.01
CA TRP A 275 -4.05 -11.48 -5.17
C TRP A 275 -4.57 -10.03 -5.17
N LEU A 276 -3.69 -9.04 -4.98
CA LEU A 276 -4.07 -7.63 -4.94
C LEU A 276 -4.69 -7.17 -6.25
N LYS A 277 -4.09 -7.52 -7.40
CA LYS A 277 -4.64 -7.19 -8.73
C LYS A 277 -6.04 -7.75 -8.93
N LYS A 278 -6.27 -9.01 -8.56
CA LYS A 278 -7.51 -9.72 -8.90
C LYS A 278 -8.64 -9.50 -7.90
N HIS A 279 -8.32 -9.24 -6.64
CA HIS A 279 -9.32 -9.32 -5.57
C HIS A 279 -9.48 -8.06 -4.73
N THR A 280 -8.58 -7.08 -4.86
CA THR A 280 -8.62 -5.90 -3.99
C THR A 280 -8.46 -4.59 -4.73
N LEU A 281 -7.39 -4.43 -5.53
CA LEU A 281 -7.13 -3.19 -6.24
C LEU A 281 -8.28 -2.86 -7.22
N LEU A 282 -8.85 -1.68 -7.09
CA LEU A 282 -9.88 -1.25 -8.02
C LEU A 282 -9.35 -1.26 -9.46
N ASP A 283 -10.05 -1.97 -10.34
CA ASP A 283 -9.65 -2.13 -11.74
C ASP A 283 -8.19 -2.63 -11.89
N GLY A 284 -7.81 -3.61 -11.05
CA GLY A 284 -6.42 -4.08 -10.97
C GLY A 284 -5.93 -4.84 -12.21
N GLU A 285 -6.83 -5.28 -13.08
CA GLU A 285 -6.53 -5.90 -14.38
C GLU A 285 -6.85 -4.96 -15.56
N GLY A 286 -7.20 -3.69 -15.29
CA GLY A 286 -7.52 -2.70 -16.30
C GLY A 286 -6.30 -1.96 -16.86
N VAL A 287 -6.54 -0.77 -17.36
CA VAL A 287 -5.51 0.10 -17.95
C VAL A 287 -5.31 1.36 -17.12
N ARG A 288 -4.14 1.97 -17.23
CA ARG A 288 -3.81 3.24 -16.59
C ARG A 288 -3.47 4.30 -17.63
N LEU A 289 -3.75 5.55 -17.27
CA LEU A 289 -3.44 6.70 -18.11
C LEU A 289 -2.04 7.23 -17.81
N THR A 290 -1.19 7.34 -18.82
CA THR A 290 0.03 8.13 -18.70
C THR A 290 -0.33 9.62 -18.57
N LEU A 291 0.47 10.40 -17.86
CA LEU A 291 0.08 11.78 -17.55
C LEU A 291 1.24 12.78 -17.59
N LEU A 292 0.90 14.06 -17.76
CA LEU A 292 1.72 15.21 -17.41
C LEU A 292 1.04 15.96 -16.25
N ASN A 293 1.74 16.04 -15.10
CA ASN A 293 1.33 16.84 -13.95
C ASN A 293 2.01 18.22 -14.04
N ASN A 294 1.41 19.27 -13.47
CA ASN A 294 1.99 20.60 -13.46
C ASN A 294 2.69 20.99 -12.14
N TRP A 295 2.67 20.13 -11.10
CA TRP A 295 3.15 20.56 -9.78
C TRP A 295 4.58 21.08 -9.81
N GLU A 296 5.54 20.28 -10.20
CA GLU A 296 6.95 20.73 -10.26
C GLU A 296 7.22 21.69 -11.44
N ALA A 297 6.36 21.71 -12.44
CA ALA A 297 6.49 22.64 -13.55
C ALA A 297 6.13 24.09 -13.17
N THR A 298 5.13 24.28 -12.31
CA THR A 298 4.58 25.62 -12.02
C THR A 298 4.39 25.91 -10.53
N TYR A 299 4.29 24.87 -9.68
CA TYR A 299 3.79 24.98 -8.31
C TYR A 299 2.47 25.78 -8.29
N PHE A 300 2.36 26.77 -7.42
CA PHE A 300 1.18 27.66 -7.32
C PHE A 300 1.16 28.78 -8.36
N ASP A 301 2.23 28.99 -9.14
CA ASP A 301 2.35 30.08 -10.14
C ASP A 301 1.83 29.64 -11.51
N PHE A 302 0.52 29.54 -11.64
CA PHE A 302 -0.17 29.28 -12.90
C PHE A 302 -1.43 30.11 -13.04
N ASP A 303 -1.83 30.28 -14.27
CA ASP A 303 -3.10 30.83 -14.73
C ASP A 303 -3.63 29.97 -15.89
N GLN A 304 -4.80 30.35 -16.38
CA GLN A 304 -5.48 29.62 -17.44
C GLN A 304 -4.63 29.45 -18.71
N ASP A 305 -3.95 30.51 -19.13
CA ASP A 305 -3.16 30.50 -20.38
C ASP A 305 -1.92 29.59 -20.26
N LYS A 306 -1.22 29.64 -19.10
CA LYS A 306 -0.11 28.72 -18.81
C LYS A 306 -0.54 27.26 -18.86
N LEU A 307 -1.72 26.94 -18.25
CA LEU A 307 -2.23 25.56 -18.26
C LEU A 307 -2.58 25.09 -19.67
N VAL A 308 -3.27 25.91 -20.45
CA VAL A 308 -3.60 25.58 -21.86
C VAL A 308 -2.30 25.35 -22.67
N GLY A 309 -1.26 26.16 -22.42
CA GLY A 309 0.05 25.94 -23.03
C GLY A 309 0.68 24.58 -22.69
N LEU A 310 0.47 24.06 -21.45
CA LEU A 310 0.99 22.76 -21.04
C LEU A 310 0.26 21.57 -21.68
N PHE A 311 -1.02 21.73 -22.09
CA PHE A 311 -1.76 20.68 -22.79
C PHE A 311 -1.09 20.29 -24.12
N GLY A 312 -0.54 21.29 -24.83
CA GLY A 312 0.26 21.06 -26.04
C GLY A 312 1.51 20.22 -25.75
N GLY A 313 2.20 20.51 -24.64
CA GLY A 313 3.35 19.73 -24.17
C GLY A 313 2.99 18.28 -23.82
N ALA A 314 1.86 18.05 -23.16
CA ALA A 314 1.37 16.70 -22.88
C ALA A 314 1.12 15.91 -24.18
N LYS A 315 0.47 16.55 -25.17
CA LYS A 315 0.24 15.95 -26.51
C LYS A 315 1.56 15.65 -27.24
N GLU A 316 2.52 16.57 -27.17
CA GLU A 316 3.84 16.39 -27.79
C GLU A 316 4.61 15.20 -27.18
N LEU A 317 4.53 15.01 -25.87
CA LEU A 317 5.11 13.85 -25.19
C LEU A 317 4.41 12.55 -25.58
N GLY A 318 3.14 12.61 -25.97
CA GLY A 318 2.31 11.46 -26.30
C GLY A 318 1.64 10.81 -25.08
N VAL A 319 1.51 11.55 -23.97
CA VAL A 319 0.80 11.04 -22.79
C VAL A 319 -0.71 11.23 -22.93
N ASP A 320 -1.48 10.41 -22.20
CA ASP A 320 -2.94 10.33 -22.30
C ASP A 320 -3.67 11.51 -21.64
N MET A 321 -3.07 12.13 -20.62
CA MET A 321 -3.77 13.03 -19.71
C MET A 321 -2.89 14.15 -19.18
N PHE A 322 -3.51 15.30 -18.92
CA PHE A 322 -2.95 16.36 -18.09
C PHE A 322 -3.60 16.33 -16.70
N LEU A 323 -2.81 16.43 -15.64
CA LEU A 323 -3.27 16.48 -14.26
C LEU A 323 -2.98 17.86 -13.65
N LEU A 324 -4.04 18.61 -13.33
CA LEU A 324 -3.95 19.86 -12.58
C LEU A 324 -3.77 19.58 -11.10
N ASP A 325 -2.64 19.97 -10.54
CA ASP A 325 -2.31 19.79 -9.12
C ASP A 325 -2.81 20.96 -8.24
N ASP A 326 -2.32 21.07 -6.99
CA ASP A 326 -2.74 22.03 -5.96
C ASP A 326 -2.69 23.50 -6.45
N GLY A 327 -3.64 24.32 -6.01
CA GLY A 327 -3.63 25.78 -6.23
C GLY A 327 -4.71 26.35 -7.11
N TRP A 328 -5.68 25.55 -7.58
CA TRP A 328 -6.73 25.96 -8.53
C TRP A 328 -7.97 26.60 -7.87
N PHE A 329 -8.08 26.60 -6.55
CA PHE A 329 -9.30 26.91 -5.80
C PHE A 329 -9.15 28.10 -4.85
N ALA A 330 -10.25 28.46 -4.19
CA ALA A 330 -10.45 29.51 -3.18
C ALA A 330 -10.38 30.96 -3.73
N ASN A 331 -11.36 31.76 -3.36
CA ASN A 331 -11.51 33.15 -3.80
C ASN A 331 -11.22 34.17 -2.70
N LYS A 332 -11.82 34.04 -1.51
CA LYS A 332 -11.58 34.94 -0.38
C LYS A 332 -10.16 34.81 0.17
N TYR A 333 -9.69 33.59 0.29
CA TYR A 333 -8.36 33.24 0.73
C TYR A 333 -7.65 32.41 -0.35
N PRO A 334 -7.18 33.04 -1.44
CA PRO A 334 -6.69 32.32 -2.62
C PRO A 334 -5.59 31.33 -2.31
N ARG A 335 -5.68 30.12 -2.85
CA ARG A 335 -4.66 29.07 -2.76
C ARG A 335 -3.44 29.39 -3.59
N ASN A 336 -2.66 30.40 -3.17
CA ASN A 336 -1.40 30.82 -3.80
C ASN A 336 -0.17 30.25 -3.09
N ASN A 337 -0.36 29.55 -2.01
CA ASN A 337 0.61 28.80 -1.22
C ASN A 337 -0.16 27.85 -0.27
N ASP A 338 0.56 27.06 0.52
CA ASP A 338 0.01 26.09 1.43
C ASP A 338 -0.61 26.64 2.74
N ARG A 339 -0.64 27.97 2.93
CA ARG A 339 -1.07 28.61 4.18
C ARG A 339 -2.53 29.08 4.19
N ALA A 340 -3.22 28.97 3.07
CA ALA A 340 -4.58 29.48 2.93
C ALA A 340 -5.39 28.72 1.89
N GLY A 341 -6.72 28.79 2.00
CA GLY A 341 -7.67 28.37 0.97
C GLY A 341 -8.06 26.90 1.02
N LEU A 342 -7.29 26.02 1.68
CA LEU A 342 -7.64 24.59 1.74
C LEU A 342 -8.97 24.42 2.52
N GLY A 343 -9.92 23.71 1.88
CA GLY A 343 -11.30 23.57 2.33
C GLY A 343 -12.31 24.34 1.46
N ASP A 344 -11.86 25.39 0.76
CA ASP A 344 -12.71 26.23 -0.09
C ASP A 344 -12.62 25.77 -1.56
N TRP A 345 -13.37 24.74 -1.93
CA TRP A 345 -13.25 24.03 -3.23
C TRP A 345 -13.90 24.75 -4.41
N GLU A 346 -14.13 26.05 -4.30
CA GLU A 346 -14.57 26.88 -5.42
C GLU A 346 -13.37 27.30 -6.28
N VAL A 347 -13.55 27.25 -7.61
CA VAL A 347 -12.52 27.66 -8.57
C VAL A 347 -12.04 29.10 -8.30
N ASN A 348 -10.72 29.27 -8.27
CA ASN A 348 -10.10 30.59 -8.16
C ASN A 348 -10.29 31.39 -9.46
N LYS A 349 -11.24 32.32 -9.44
CA LYS A 349 -11.63 33.11 -10.63
C LYS A 349 -10.56 34.06 -11.14
N LYS A 350 -9.54 34.40 -10.34
CA LYS A 350 -8.43 35.22 -10.79
C LYS A 350 -7.42 34.43 -11.62
N LYS A 351 -7.21 33.14 -11.27
CA LYS A 351 -6.33 32.25 -12.01
C LYS A 351 -7.03 31.62 -13.21
N LEU A 352 -8.28 31.21 -13.01
CA LEU A 352 -9.07 30.40 -13.93
C LEU A 352 -10.41 31.07 -14.18
N ALA A 353 -10.39 32.16 -14.97
CA ALA A 353 -11.56 33.01 -15.20
C ALA A 353 -12.76 32.24 -15.81
N ASP A 354 -12.49 31.29 -16.70
CA ASP A 354 -13.49 30.48 -17.41
C ASP A 354 -13.77 29.13 -16.72
N GLY A 355 -13.11 28.85 -15.60
CA GLY A 355 -13.34 27.70 -14.72
C GLY A 355 -12.80 26.37 -15.24
N ILE A 356 -13.04 25.29 -14.46
CA ILE A 356 -12.60 23.94 -14.79
C ILE A 356 -13.27 23.41 -16.08
N PRO A 357 -14.56 23.65 -16.35
CA PRO A 357 -15.17 23.18 -17.59
C PRO A 357 -14.49 23.70 -18.87
N PHE A 358 -13.92 24.90 -18.82
CA PHE A 358 -13.12 25.44 -19.93
C PHE A 358 -11.82 24.63 -20.09
N LEU A 359 -11.07 24.39 -19.03
CA LEU A 359 -9.82 23.63 -19.07
C LEU A 359 -10.03 22.22 -19.59
N VAL A 360 -11.09 21.56 -19.15
CA VAL A 360 -11.47 20.22 -19.63
C VAL A 360 -11.66 20.23 -21.16
N ARG A 361 -12.43 21.20 -21.68
CA ARG A 361 -12.64 21.32 -23.13
C ARG A 361 -11.36 21.65 -23.91
N GLU A 362 -10.51 22.51 -23.38
CA GLU A 362 -9.24 22.87 -24.06
C GLU A 362 -8.25 21.68 -24.05
N ALA A 363 -8.21 20.89 -22.98
CA ALA A 363 -7.45 19.65 -22.93
C ALA A 363 -7.94 18.64 -23.98
N GLU A 364 -9.25 18.44 -24.07
CA GLU A 364 -9.88 17.59 -25.11
C GLU A 364 -9.56 18.07 -26.53
N LYS A 365 -9.61 19.40 -26.80
CA LYS A 365 -9.20 19.97 -28.08
C LYS A 365 -7.72 19.71 -28.39
N ALA A 366 -6.87 19.76 -27.38
CA ALA A 366 -5.46 19.39 -27.51
C ALA A 366 -5.25 17.87 -27.71
N GLY A 367 -6.29 17.06 -27.49
CA GLY A 367 -6.27 15.60 -27.64
C GLY A 367 -5.70 14.88 -26.43
N VAL A 368 -5.85 15.44 -25.23
CA VAL A 368 -5.50 14.81 -23.94
C VAL A 368 -6.70 14.88 -22.98
N LYS A 369 -6.81 13.92 -22.08
CA LYS A 369 -7.80 13.94 -21.00
C LYS A 369 -7.39 14.91 -19.90
N PHE A 370 -8.31 15.26 -19.01
CA PHE A 370 -8.06 16.17 -17.89
C PHE A 370 -8.34 15.50 -16.56
N GLY A 371 -7.40 15.62 -15.61
CA GLY A 371 -7.52 15.19 -14.22
C GLY A 371 -7.30 16.36 -13.26
N ILE A 372 -7.70 16.19 -12.00
CA ILE A 372 -7.61 17.24 -10.98
C ILE A 372 -7.19 16.68 -9.61
N TRP A 373 -6.42 17.47 -8.85
CA TRP A 373 -6.01 17.19 -7.49
C TRP A 373 -7.04 17.74 -6.48
N ILE A 374 -7.27 16.98 -5.41
CA ILE A 374 -8.03 17.41 -4.23
C ILE A 374 -7.39 16.91 -2.94
N GLU A 375 -7.64 17.62 -1.83
CA GLU A 375 -7.27 17.23 -0.47
C GLU A 375 -8.45 17.51 0.48
N PRO A 376 -9.59 16.80 0.33
CA PRO A 376 -10.86 17.21 0.91
C PRO A 376 -11.01 16.88 2.40
N GLU A 377 -10.09 16.14 2.98
CA GLU A 377 -10.02 15.78 4.41
C GLU A 377 -9.33 16.86 5.27
N MET A 378 -8.74 17.88 4.63
CA MET A 378 -7.90 18.88 5.28
C MET A 378 -8.47 20.28 5.11
N VAL A 379 -8.10 21.16 6.04
CA VAL A 379 -8.53 22.56 6.03
C VAL A 379 -7.40 23.48 6.55
N ASN A 380 -7.26 24.66 5.94
CA ASN A 380 -6.44 25.71 6.54
C ASN A 380 -7.26 26.54 7.54
N PRO A 381 -6.67 27.02 8.63
CA PRO A 381 -7.32 28.02 9.48
C PRO A 381 -7.74 29.29 8.72
N LYS A 382 -7.00 29.61 7.66
CA LYS A 382 -7.32 30.72 6.76
C LYS A 382 -8.11 30.20 5.56
N SER A 383 -9.40 29.87 5.80
CA SER A 383 -10.38 29.43 4.81
C SER A 383 -11.79 29.85 5.22
N GLU A 384 -12.71 29.97 4.28
CA GLU A 384 -14.13 30.22 4.56
C GLU A 384 -14.79 29.03 5.25
N LEU A 385 -14.35 27.81 4.94
CA LEU A 385 -14.82 26.59 5.57
C LEU A 385 -14.55 26.63 7.08
N TYR A 386 -13.31 26.96 7.48
CA TYR A 386 -12.95 27.04 8.90
C TYR A 386 -13.70 28.18 9.63
N GLU A 387 -13.92 29.32 8.97
CA GLU A 387 -14.73 30.40 9.55
C GLU A 387 -16.19 29.97 9.82
N LYS A 388 -16.77 29.17 8.91
CA LYS A 388 -18.17 28.71 9.02
C LYS A 388 -18.32 27.53 9.97
N HIS A 389 -17.35 26.62 9.98
CA HIS A 389 -17.40 25.34 10.69
C HIS A 389 -16.10 25.05 11.48
N PRO A 390 -15.74 25.88 12.46
CA PRO A 390 -14.56 25.65 13.29
C PRO A 390 -14.69 24.41 14.18
N ASP A 391 -15.91 23.88 14.33
CA ASP A 391 -16.24 22.67 15.09
C ASP A 391 -16.13 21.37 14.25
N TRP A 392 -15.79 21.49 12.95
CA TRP A 392 -15.56 20.34 12.07
C TRP A 392 -14.11 19.82 12.10
N VAL A 393 -13.20 20.51 12.77
CA VAL A 393 -11.80 20.09 12.87
C VAL A 393 -11.54 19.24 14.10
N ILE A 394 -10.65 18.28 13.97
CA ILE A 394 -10.14 17.49 15.09
C ILE A 394 -9.16 18.36 15.86
N ARG A 395 -9.54 18.81 17.08
CA ARG A 395 -8.68 19.61 17.94
C ARG A 395 -9.16 19.61 19.38
N GLU A 396 -8.25 19.67 20.35
CA GLU A 396 -8.57 19.92 21.75
C GLU A 396 -8.62 21.45 22.01
N GLU A 397 -9.80 21.99 22.32
CA GLU A 397 -10.02 23.43 22.47
C GLU A 397 -9.20 24.09 23.58
N LYS A 398 -8.86 23.34 24.63
CA LYS A 398 -8.08 23.84 25.78
C LYS A 398 -6.57 23.80 25.55
N ARG A 399 -6.14 23.45 24.35
CA ARG A 399 -4.73 23.37 23.97
C ARG A 399 -4.48 24.16 22.69
N PRO A 400 -3.25 24.64 22.47
CA PRO A 400 -2.88 25.28 21.22
C PRO A 400 -3.12 24.33 20.02
N GLU A 401 -3.60 24.90 18.93
CA GLU A 401 -3.65 24.16 17.65
C GLU A 401 -2.23 23.83 17.19
N ILE A 402 -2.04 22.62 16.69
CA ILE A 402 -0.78 22.15 16.11
C ILE A 402 -1.05 21.86 14.64
N TYR A 403 -0.22 22.42 13.78
CA TYR A 403 -0.36 22.31 12.34
C TYR A 403 0.74 21.44 11.75
N PHE A 404 0.40 20.63 10.77
CA PHE A 404 1.34 20.03 9.85
C PHE A 404 1.07 20.60 8.45
N ARG A 405 2.07 21.15 7.78
CA ARG A 405 1.89 21.85 6.50
C ARG A 405 0.82 22.95 6.55
N ASN A 406 0.70 23.66 7.67
CA ASN A 406 -0.32 24.70 7.92
C ASN A 406 -1.78 24.21 7.86
N GLN A 407 -2.02 22.91 8.06
CA GLN A 407 -3.31 22.26 7.92
C GLN A 407 -3.83 21.72 9.25
N LEU A 408 -5.15 21.57 9.31
CA LEU A 408 -5.90 20.82 10.31
C LEU A 408 -6.68 19.70 9.61
N VAL A 409 -7.00 18.65 10.35
CA VAL A 409 -7.76 17.50 9.86
C VAL A 409 -9.24 17.70 10.14
N LEU A 410 -10.10 17.53 9.14
CA LEU A 410 -11.54 17.53 9.30
C LEU A 410 -12.01 16.22 9.96
N ASP A 411 -13.01 16.31 10.83
CA ASP A 411 -13.51 15.21 11.64
C ASP A 411 -14.48 14.30 10.85
N LEU A 412 -13.95 13.28 10.19
CA LEU A 412 -14.76 12.29 9.45
C LEU A 412 -15.59 11.35 10.36
N SER A 413 -15.45 11.41 11.69
CA SER A 413 -16.44 10.78 12.58
C SER A 413 -17.81 11.46 12.50
N ASN A 414 -17.85 12.72 12.01
CA ASN A 414 -19.05 13.52 11.83
C ASN A 414 -19.69 13.31 10.44
N PRO A 415 -20.95 12.81 10.35
CA PRO A 415 -21.64 12.63 9.08
C PRO A 415 -21.76 13.91 8.21
N GLU A 416 -21.86 15.09 8.82
CA GLU A 416 -21.91 16.37 8.08
C GLU A 416 -20.59 16.63 7.33
N VAL A 417 -19.45 16.26 7.93
CA VAL A 417 -18.13 16.33 7.30
C VAL A 417 -18.00 15.28 6.20
N GLN A 418 -18.54 14.07 6.41
CA GLN A 418 -18.59 13.04 5.36
C GLN A 418 -19.41 13.53 4.16
N ASP A 419 -20.54 14.19 4.40
CA ASP A 419 -21.38 14.78 3.34
C ASP A 419 -20.63 15.88 2.57
N PHE A 420 -19.89 16.73 3.29
CA PHE A 420 -19.05 17.76 2.68
C PHE A 420 -17.97 17.14 1.78
N VAL A 421 -17.19 16.17 2.30
CA VAL A 421 -16.11 15.53 1.52
C VAL A 421 -16.65 14.79 0.30
N PHE A 422 -17.76 14.06 0.43
CA PHE A 422 -18.45 13.48 -0.72
C PHE A 422 -18.90 14.56 -1.71
N GLY A 423 -19.46 15.66 -1.21
CA GLY A 423 -19.94 16.79 -2.01
C GLY A 423 -18.85 17.43 -2.86
N VAL A 424 -17.61 17.51 -2.38
CA VAL A 424 -16.45 18.00 -3.17
C VAL A 424 -16.26 17.16 -4.42
N VAL A 425 -16.23 15.86 -4.28
CA VAL A 425 -16.07 14.93 -5.43
C VAL A 425 -17.28 14.97 -6.35
N ASP A 426 -18.47 14.94 -5.77
CA ASP A 426 -19.73 14.94 -6.50
C ASP A 426 -19.91 16.20 -7.34
N HIS A 427 -19.58 17.36 -6.80
CA HIS A 427 -19.64 18.64 -7.52
C HIS A 427 -18.68 18.67 -8.69
N LEU A 428 -17.43 18.23 -8.52
CA LEU A 428 -16.44 18.18 -9.60
C LEU A 428 -16.92 17.37 -10.79
N PHE A 429 -17.47 16.17 -10.57
CA PHE A 429 -17.95 15.31 -11.66
C PHE A 429 -19.28 15.78 -12.24
N THR A 430 -20.15 16.39 -11.45
CA THR A 430 -21.43 16.94 -11.91
C THR A 430 -21.22 18.12 -12.84
N GLU A 431 -20.32 19.05 -12.48
CA GLU A 431 -19.97 20.22 -13.29
C GLU A 431 -19.09 19.85 -14.50
N ASN A 432 -18.34 18.74 -14.43
CA ASN A 432 -17.38 18.31 -15.44
C ASN A 432 -17.56 16.82 -15.78
N PRO A 433 -18.60 16.44 -16.54
CA PRO A 433 -18.92 15.03 -16.80
C PRO A 433 -17.82 14.24 -17.53
N THR A 434 -16.89 14.91 -18.21
CA THR A 434 -15.74 14.31 -18.90
C THR A 434 -14.44 14.41 -18.14
N LEU A 435 -14.47 14.88 -16.88
CA LEU A 435 -13.33 14.82 -15.97
C LEU A 435 -12.90 13.35 -15.81
N ALA A 436 -11.64 13.05 -16.14
CA ALA A 436 -11.20 11.67 -16.32
C ALA A 436 -10.47 11.07 -15.11
N PHE A 437 -10.08 11.91 -14.13
CA PHE A 437 -9.17 11.46 -13.08
C PHE A 437 -9.17 12.40 -11.87
N ILE A 438 -9.01 11.83 -10.67
CA ILE A 438 -8.73 12.58 -9.45
C ILE A 438 -7.43 12.06 -8.81
N LYS A 439 -6.58 12.99 -8.33
CA LYS A 439 -5.52 12.72 -7.35
C LYS A 439 -6.04 13.17 -5.99
N TRP A 440 -6.27 12.24 -5.07
CA TRP A 440 -6.79 12.49 -3.73
C TRP A 440 -5.66 12.45 -2.70
N ASP A 441 -5.36 13.59 -2.11
CA ASP A 441 -4.27 13.77 -1.16
C ASP A 441 -4.76 13.88 0.31
N CYS A 442 -3.80 13.73 1.25
CA CYS A 442 -4.01 13.87 2.70
C CYS A 442 -2.66 14.13 3.37
N ASN A 443 -2.35 15.37 3.74
CA ASN A 443 -0.99 15.76 4.11
C ASN A 443 -0.75 16.02 5.59
N ALA A 444 -1.77 15.98 6.46
CA ALA A 444 -1.58 16.24 7.88
C ALA A 444 -1.95 15.03 8.76
N PRO A 445 -1.12 14.64 9.75
CA PRO A 445 -1.50 13.72 10.80
C PRO A 445 -2.42 14.41 11.83
N VAL A 446 -3.07 13.62 12.69
CA VAL A 446 -3.92 14.12 13.77
C VAL A 446 -3.07 14.51 14.98
N PHE A 447 -3.19 15.76 15.42
CA PHE A 447 -2.62 16.26 16.66
C PHE A 447 -3.76 16.64 17.64
N ASN A 448 -3.51 16.41 18.95
CA ASN A 448 -4.49 16.74 20.00
C ASN A 448 -5.90 16.23 19.66
N GLY A 449 -6.01 14.92 19.43
CA GLY A 449 -7.22 14.26 18.95
C GLY A 449 -8.41 14.45 19.88
N HIS A 450 -9.36 15.32 19.49
CA HIS A 450 -10.64 15.51 20.13
C HIS A 450 -11.70 15.89 19.09
N SER A 451 -12.85 15.23 19.16
CA SER A 451 -13.99 15.41 18.26
C SER A 451 -15.13 16.15 18.99
N LYS A 452 -15.51 17.31 18.50
CA LYS A 452 -16.72 18.00 18.96
C LYS A 452 -17.99 17.23 18.65
N TYR A 453 -18.01 16.47 17.57
CA TYR A 453 -19.14 15.61 17.23
C TYR A 453 -19.32 14.50 18.26
N LEU A 454 -18.26 13.75 18.59
CA LEU A 454 -18.33 12.69 19.61
C LEU A 454 -18.71 13.26 20.97
N GLU A 455 -18.19 14.44 21.36
CA GLU A 455 -18.57 15.13 22.59
C GLU A 455 -20.09 15.41 22.62
N ARG A 456 -20.64 16.02 21.57
CA ARG A 456 -22.09 16.29 21.44
C ARG A 456 -22.94 15.01 21.49
N LYS A 457 -22.43 13.90 20.95
CA LYS A 457 -23.08 12.59 20.97
C LYS A 457 -22.87 11.83 22.30
N LYS A 458 -22.08 12.36 23.21
CA LYS A 458 -21.70 11.71 24.49
C LYS A 458 -21.03 10.35 24.26
N LEU A 459 -20.27 10.23 23.20
CA LEU A 459 -19.43 9.06 22.88
C LEU A 459 -18.02 9.29 23.42
N PRO A 460 -17.30 8.23 23.81
CA PRO A 460 -15.91 8.34 24.24
C PRO A 460 -15.01 8.92 23.15
N GLN A 461 -14.11 9.81 23.51
CA GLN A 461 -13.13 10.38 22.59
C GLN A 461 -12.16 9.32 22.03
N SER A 462 -12.00 8.22 22.72
CA SER A 462 -11.23 7.07 22.24
C SER A 462 -11.81 6.36 21.00
N HIS A 463 -13.05 6.69 20.62
CA HIS A 463 -13.64 6.24 19.34
C HIS A 463 -13.08 6.98 18.13
N LEU A 464 -12.46 8.17 18.32
CA LEU A 464 -12.14 9.09 17.22
C LEU A 464 -11.36 8.42 16.08
N TYR A 465 -10.27 7.73 16.39
CA TYR A 465 -9.42 7.15 15.35
C TYR A 465 -10.10 6.03 14.57
N VAL A 466 -10.93 5.24 15.25
CA VAL A 466 -11.72 4.17 14.60
C VAL A 466 -12.83 4.76 13.75
N GLU A 467 -13.60 5.71 14.30
CA GLU A 467 -14.73 6.33 13.61
C GLU A 467 -14.28 7.22 12.45
N TYR A 468 -13.11 7.87 12.55
CA TYR A 468 -12.51 8.59 11.43
C TYR A 468 -12.25 7.66 10.23
N SER A 469 -11.57 6.53 10.49
CA SER A 469 -11.26 5.54 9.44
C SER A 469 -12.53 4.95 8.81
N LYS A 470 -13.53 4.61 9.61
CA LYS A 470 -14.85 4.16 9.12
C LYS A 470 -15.58 5.26 8.34
N GLY A 471 -15.48 6.51 8.79
CA GLY A 471 -16.06 7.67 8.10
C GLY A 471 -15.45 7.89 6.71
N LEU A 472 -14.12 7.76 6.57
CA LEU A 472 -13.46 7.82 5.27
C LEU A 472 -13.92 6.68 4.35
N GLN A 473 -14.00 5.45 4.86
CA GLN A 473 -14.50 4.31 4.10
C GLN A 473 -15.93 4.55 3.60
N SER A 474 -16.83 5.05 4.47
CA SER A 474 -18.20 5.39 4.10
C SER A 474 -18.27 6.44 2.98
N VAL A 475 -17.42 7.46 3.01
CA VAL A 475 -17.33 8.46 1.93
C VAL A 475 -16.89 7.79 0.63
N LEU A 476 -15.84 6.97 0.67
CA LEU A 476 -15.29 6.30 -0.51
C LEU A 476 -16.28 5.28 -1.11
N GLU A 477 -17.03 4.56 -0.29
CA GLU A 477 -18.11 3.68 -0.73
C GLU A 477 -19.20 4.46 -1.49
N ARG A 478 -19.61 5.61 -0.97
CA ARG A 478 -20.57 6.51 -1.64
C ARG A 478 -20.02 7.05 -2.97
N VAL A 479 -18.74 7.43 -2.99
CA VAL A 479 -18.07 7.87 -4.22
C VAL A 479 -18.10 6.74 -5.25
N ARG A 480 -17.75 5.51 -4.86
CA ARG A 480 -17.72 4.37 -5.78
C ARG A 480 -19.11 3.90 -6.22
N ALA A 481 -20.11 4.00 -5.35
CA ALA A 481 -21.50 3.72 -5.73
C ALA A 481 -21.99 4.66 -6.86
N LYS A 482 -21.55 5.92 -6.85
CA LYS A 482 -21.96 6.91 -7.87
C LYS A 482 -21.01 6.97 -9.07
N TYR A 483 -19.72 6.79 -8.85
CA TYR A 483 -18.64 6.91 -9.84
C TYR A 483 -17.76 5.63 -9.86
N PRO A 484 -18.30 4.48 -10.26
CA PRO A 484 -17.63 3.19 -10.08
C PRO A 484 -16.35 3.02 -10.91
N THR A 485 -16.25 3.67 -12.06
CA THR A 485 -15.18 3.43 -13.03
C THR A 485 -14.14 4.56 -13.14
N VAL A 486 -14.36 5.71 -12.49
CA VAL A 486 -13.43 6.83 -12.58
C VAL A 486 -12.13 6.50 -11.85
N PRO A 487 -10.96 6.57 -12.52
CA PRO A 487 -9.68 6.38 -11.86
C PRO A 487 -9.42 7.45 -10.78
N ILE A 488 -8.99 7.01 -9.60
CA ILE A 488 -8.55 7.90 -8.52
C ILE A 488 -7.19 7.40 -8.03
N MET A 489 -6.21 8.31 -7.98
CA MET A 489 -4.90 8.09 -7.37
C MET A 489 -4.95 8.42 -5.88
N LEU A 490 -4.54 7.47 -5.04
CA LEU A 490 -4.34 7.69 -3.62
C LEU A 490 -3.00 8.40 -3.38
N CYS A 491 -3.02 9.51 -2.65
CA CYS A 491 -1.84 10.24 -2.23
C CYS A 491 -1.95 10.59 -0.73
N SER A 492 -0.81 10.75 -0.09
CA SER A 492 -0.71 11.26 1.28
C SER A 492 0.67 11.87 1.49
N GLY A 493 0.96 12.95 0.73
CA GLY A 493 2.31 13.49 0.62
C GLY A 493 3.31 12.41 0.21
N GLY A 494 2.99 11.65 -0.83
CA GLY A 494 3.62 10.39 -1.18
C GLY A 494 2.84 9.18 -0.68
N GLY A 495 3.55 8.12 -0.30
CA GLY A 495 3.02 6.84 0.16
C GLY A 495 2.59 6.80 1.62
N GLY A 496 2.21 7.93 2.22
CA GLY A 496 1.84 8.02 3.62
C GLY A 496 0.60 7.22 4.02
N ARG A 497 -0.15 6.68 3.06
CA ARG A 497 -1.23 5.71 3.26
C ARG A 497 -1.44 4.88 1.99
N SER A 498 -0.98 3.66 1.97
CA SER A 498 -1.08 2.75 0.81
C SER A 498 -1.60 1.37 1.23
N ASP A 499 -2.46 1.32 2.25
CA ASP A 499 -3.00 0.09 2.77
C ASP A 499 -3.95 -0.61 1.77
N TYR A 500 -4.05 -1.94 1.87
CA TYR A 500 -4.89 -2.74 0.99
C TYR A 500 -6.38 -2.44 1.13
N ASN A 501 -6.85 -1.92 2.29
CA ASN A 501 -8.25 -1.58 2.46
C ASN A 501 -8.63 -0.36 1.61
N LEU A 502 -7.78 0.68 1.55
CA LEU A 502 -8.03 1.84 0.69
C LEU A 502 -7.92 1.49 -0.79
N LEU A 503 -7.03 0.59 -1.19
CA LEU A 503 -6.87 0.20 -2.59
C LEU A 503 -8.12 -0.48 -3.21
N LYS A 504 -9.12 -0.86 -2.41
CA LYS A 504 -10.46 -1.24 -2.91
C LYS A 504 -11.18 -0.08 -3.60
N TYR A 505 -10.80 1.16 -3.26
CA TYR A 505 -11.45 2.37 -3.75
C TYR A 505 -10.56 3.19 -4.69
N PHE A 506 -9.27 2.83 -4.85
CA PHE A 506 -8.30 3.56 -5.65
C PHE A 506 -7.68 2.64 -6.71
N THR A 507 -7.42 3.20 -7.89
CA THR A 507 -6.83 2.44 -9.00
C THR A 507 -5.31 2.35 -8.88
N GLU A 508 -4.70 3.28 -8.14
CA GLU A 508 -3.26 3.47 -8.05
C GLU A 508 -2.90 4.39 -6.89
N PHE A 509 -1.62 4.44 -6.51
CA PHE A 509 -1.16 5.35 -5.47
C PHE A 509 0.17 6.03 -5.84
N TRP A 510 0.37 7.22 -5.27
CA TRP A 510 1.61 7.98 -5.38
C TRP A 510 2.64 7.47 -4.37
N LEU A 511 3.77 6.97 -4.83
CA LEU A 511 4.76 6.28 -3.98
C LEU A 511 5.49 7.21 -3.03
N SER A 512 5.90 8.37 -3.54
CA SER A 512 6.69 9.36 -2.83
C SER A 512 6.70 10.69 -3.58
N ASP A 513 6.71 11.79 -2.83
CA ASP A 513 6.99 13.11 -3.39
C ASP A 513 8.47 13.27 -3.81
N ASN A 514 9.37 12.42 -3.30
CA ASN A 514 10.73 12.34 -3.79
C ASN A 514 10.76 11.62 -5.15
N THR A 515 11.03 12.36 -6.19
CA THR A 515 11.10 11.90 -7.57
C THR A 515 12.56 11.80 -8.08
N ASP A 516 13.55 11.93 -7.18
CA ASP A 516 14.93 11.59 -7.53
C ASP A 516 14.99 10.17 -8.07
N PRO A 517 15.48 9.96 -9.32
CA PRO A 517 15.37 8.65 -9.95
C PRO A 517 16.25 7.59 -9.28
N LEU A 518 17.34 7.97 -8.61
CA LEU A 518 18.14 7.01 -7.85
C LEU A 518 17.40 6.56 -6.59
N GLU A 519 16.83 7.49 -5.81
CA GLU A 519 16.00 7.17 -4.65
C GLU A 519 14.78 6.33 -5.05
N ARG A 520 14.16 6.64 -6.19
CA ARG A 520 13.03 5.88 -6.74
C ARG A 520 13.40 4.44 -7.11
N VAL A 521 14.62 4.14 -7.55
CA VAL A 521 15.06 2.75 -7.75
C VAL A 521 14.92 1.95 -6.45
N PHE A 522 15.36 2.49 -5.31
CA PHE A 522 15.28 1.83 -4.01
C PHE A 522 13.83 1.78 -3.48
N MET A 523 13.08 2.88 -3.56
CA MET A 523 11.69 2.93 -3.11
C MET A 523 10.80 1.97 -3.92
N GLN A 524 10.87 2.03 -5.26
CA GLN A 524 10.08 1.16 -6.14
C GLN A 524 10.46 -0.30 -5.95
N TRP A 525 11.74 -0.61 -5.70
CA TRP A 525 12.19 -1.95 -5.34
C TRP A 525 11.47 -2.47 -4.10
N ASN A 526 11.43 -1.67 -3.02
CA ASN A 526 10.82 -2.07 -1.76
C ASN A 526 9.28 -2.16 -1.84
N TYR A 527 8.62 -1.16 -2.46
CA TYR A 527 7.18 -1.23 -2.70
C TYR A 527 6.79 -2.45 -3.53
N SER A 528 7.62 -2.84 -4.50
CA SER A 528 7.33 -3.99 -5.38
C SER A 528 7.28 -5.35 -4.66
N TYR A 529 7.69 -5.45 -3.40
CA TYR A 529 7.47 -6.66 -2.61
C TYR A 529 5.98 -6.87 -2.28
N PHE A 530 5.20 -5.80 -2.21
CA PHE A 530 3.81 -5.82 -1.74
C PHE A 530 2.79 -5.35 -2.78
N TYR A 531 3.21 -4.53 -3.74
CA TYR A 531 2.31 -3.89 -4.69
C TYR A 531 2.67 -4.21 -6.13
N PRO A 532 1.67 -4.49 -7.01
CA PRO A 532 1.91 -4.68 -8.43
C PRO A 532 2.23 -3.36 -9.13
N ALA A 533 2.96 -3.41 -10.21
CA ALA A 533 3.41 -2.23 -10.96
C ALA A 533 2.26 -1.34 -11.45
N ILE A 534 1.11 -1.93 -11.77
CA ILE A 534 -0.10 -1.20 -12.20
C ILE A 534 -0.64 -0.25 -11.11
N ALA A 535 -0.37 -0.53 -9.82
CA ALA A 535 -0.77 0.33 -8.71
C ALA A 535 0.24 1.43 -8.41
N MET A 536 1.47 1.34 -8.90
CA MET A 536 2.60 2.19 -8.52
C MET A 536 2.82 3.33 -9.51
N CYS A 537 2.57 4.58 -9.09
CA CYS A 537 2.79 5.76 -9.92
C CYS A 537 4.22 6.28 -9.81
N ALA A 538 4.84 6.56 -10.97
CA ALA A 538 6.18 7.12 -11.04
C ALA A 538 6.24 8.24 -12.09
N HIS A 539 6.80 9.39 -11.70
CA HIS A 539 6.92 10.55 -12.59
C HIS A 539 8.37 10.87 -12.90
N VAL A 540 8.58 11.32 -14.11
CA VAL A 540 9.81 11.96 -14.59
C VAL A 540 9.75 13.42 -14.19
N THR A 541 10.71 13.89 -13.38
CA THR A 541 10.74 15.27 -12.90
C THR A 541 12.11 15.93 -13.10
N ASP A 542 12.18 17.19 -12.73
CA ASP A 542 13.42 17.96 -12.70
C ASP A 542 14.09 18.00 -11.30
N TRP A 543 13.63 17.20 -10.37
CA TRP A 543 14.18 17.14 -9.00
C TRP A 543 15.72 16.90 -9.00
N SER A 544 16.17 15.95 -9.81
CA SER A 544 17.60 15.66 -10.00
C SER A 544 18.02 15.77 -11.47
N LYS A 545 18.29 16.99 -11.92
CA LYS A 545 18.72 17.27 -13.31
C LYS A 545 20.12 16.75 -13.66
N ASP A 546 20.93 16.36 -12.69
CA ASP A 546 22.23 15.72 -12.87
C ASP A 546 22.13 14.31 -13.46
N ARG A 547 20.97 13.67 -13.38
CA ARG A 547 20.67 12.40 -14.05
C ARG A 547 20.09 12.64 -15.44
N SER A 548 20.54 11.84 -16.40
CA SER A 548 20.06 11.95 -17.78
C SER A 548 18.54 11.77 -17.87
N LEU A 549 17.90 12.43 -18.83
CA LEU A 549 16.47 12.24 -19.09
C LEU A 549 16.14 10.76 -19.34
N LYS A 550 17.03 10.03 -20.04
CA LYS A 550 16.91 8.57 -20.23
C LYS A 550 16.80 7.82 -18.91
N TYR A 551 17.70 8.08 -17.95
CA TYR A 551 17.69 7.41 -16.66
C TYR A 551 16.39 7.69 -15.90
N ARG A 552 15.91 8.94 -15.89
CA ARG A 552 14.67 9.36 -15.25
C ARG A 552 13.45 8.65 -15.86
N ILE A 553 13.35 8.60 -17.19
CA ILE A 553 12.23 7.94 -17.89
C ILE A 553 12.27 6.42 -17.67
N ASP A 554 13.44 5.81 -17.79
CA ASP A 554 13.57 4.35 -17.63
C ASP A 554 13.16 3.92 -16.21
N VAL A 555 13.51 4.68 -15.16
CA VAL A 555 13.08 4.41 -13.78
C VAL A 555 11.58 4.59 -13.61
N ALA A 556 11.00 5.66 -14.17
CA ALA A 556 9.56 5.87 -14.10
C ALA A 556 8.75 4.80 -14.86
N SER A 557 9.34 4.16 -15.85
CA SER A 557 8.72 3.10 -16.67
C SER A 557 8.58 1.75 -15.94
N MET A 558 9.11 1.61 -14.72
CA MET A 558 8.89 0.40 -13.88
C MET A 558 7.48 0.28 -13.31
N GLY A 559 6.66 1.30 -13.42
CA GLY A 559 5.29 1.36 -12.93
C GLY A 559 4.39 2.11 -13.90
N LYS A 560 3.41 2.85 -13.40
CA LYS A 560 2.61 3.78 -14.20
C LYS A 560 3.42 5.03 -14.50
N LEU A 561 3.79 5.21 -15.77
CA LEU A 561 4.60 6.34 -16.24
C LEU A 561 3.80 7.66 -16.21
N GLY A 562 4.40 8.69 -15.64
CA GLY A 562 3.97 10.07 -15.71
C GLY A 562 5.15 11.01 -15.87
N PHE A 563 4.84 12.27 -16.11
CA PHE A 563 5.79 13.38 -16.18
C PHE A 563 5.31 14.52 -15.28
N ASP A 564 6.23 15.24 -14.70
CA ASP A 564 6.01 16.50 -13.99
C ASP A 564 7.20 17.42 -14.27
N ILE A 565 7.25 17.90 -15.49
CA ILE A 565 8.32 18.71 -16.06
C ILE A 565 7.74 19.82 -16.93
N ARG A 566 8.56 20.84 -17.21
CA ARG A 566 8.25 21.84 -18.22
C ARG A 566 8.50 21.29 -19.62
N ALA A 567 7.56 20.48 -20.12
CA ALA A 567 7.71 19.78 -21.40
C ALA A 567 8.06 20.73 -22.56
N ASN A 568 7.52 21.96 -22.54
CA ASN A 568 7.76 22.99 -23.55
C ASN A 568 9.21 23.51 -23.56
N GLU A 569 9.95 23.37 -22.44
CA GLU A 569 11.34 23.83 -22.29
C GLU A 569 12.37 22.77 -22.70
N LEU A 570 11.95 21.54 -23.00
CA LEU A 570 12.84 20.51 -23.52
C LEU A 570 13.39 20.93 -24.88
N ASN A 571 14.66 20.66 -25.12
CA ASN A 571 15.25 20.81 -26.45
C ASN A 571 14.71 19.75 -27.41
N GLU A 572 14.80 19.96 -28.72
CA GLU A 572 14.23 19.08 -29.74
C GLU A 572 14.74 17.63 -29.69
N ARG A 573 15.98 17.42 -29.30
CA ARG A 573 16.57 16.09 -29.12
C ARG A 573 15.89 15.35 -27.97
N ASP A 574 15.70 16.01 -26.83
CA ASP A 574 15.06 15.42 -25.64
C ASP A 574 13.55 15.24 -25.84
N LYS A 575 12.86 16.16 -26.53
CA LYS A 575 11.46 16.00 -26.92
C LYS A 575 11.28 14.75 -27.80
N THR A 576 12.10 14.61 -28.84
CA THR A 576 12.06 13.46 -29.75
C THR A 576 12.31 12.17 -28.99
N PHE A 577 13.31 12.16 -28.11
CA PHE A 577 13.64 11.01 -27.26
C PHE A 577 12.47 10.66 -26.32
N ALA A 578 11.94 11.65 -25.57
CA ALA A 578 10.82 11.42 -24.65
C ALA A 578 9.58 10.85 -25.38
N ARG A 579 9.21 11.42 -26.52
CA ARG A 579 8.09 10.91 -27.35
C ARG A 579 8.32 9.45 -27.79
N GLN A 580 9.54 9.14 -28.22
CA GLN A 580 9.86 7.76 -28.64
C GLN A 580 9.80 6.79 -27.45
N THR A 581 10.25 7.21 -26.25
CA THR A 581 10.20 6.37 -25.06
C THR A 581 8.78 6.15 -24.55
N VAL A 582 7.89 7.16 -24.62
CA VAL A 582 6.46 6.97 -24.32
C VAL A 582 5.83 5.97 -25.29
N LYS A 583 6.14 6.07 -26.59
CA LYS A 583 5.69 5.08 -27.60
C LYS A 583 6.23 3.67 -27.32
N ASN A 584 7.49 3.55 -26.89
CA ASN A 584 8.06 2.27 -26.48
C ASN A 584 7.34 1.73 -25.25
N TYR A 585 7.05 2.60 -24.26
CA TYR A 585 6.30 2.22 -23.07
C TYR A 585 4.91 1.67 -23.42
N ASP A 586 4.19 2.28 -24.35
CA ASP A 586 2.91 1.77 -24.83
C ASP A 586 3.00 0.34 -25.40
N ASN A 587 4.13 -0.04 -25.98
CA ASN A 587 4.35 -1.38 -26.53
C ASN A 587 4.68 -2.43 -25.47
N PHE A 588 5.08 -2.04 -24.24
CA PHE A 588 5.47 -3.00 -23.21
C PHE A 588 4.76 -2.78 -21.85
N LYS A 589 3.99 -1.72 -21.68
CA LYS A 589 3.34 -1.41 -20.41
C LYS A 589 2.46 -2.55 -19.87
N ASP A 590 1.79 -3.29 -20.76
CA ASP A 590 0.96 -4.43 -20.36
C ASP A 590 1.80 -5.55 -19.72
N ILE A 591 3.04 -5.74 -20.18
CA ILE A 591 3.97 -6.70 -19.57
C ILE A 591 4.36 -6.22 -18.16
N VAL A 592 4.58 -4.92 -17.98
CA VAL A 592 4.92 -4.33 -16.68
C VAL A 592 3.73 -4.39 -15.72
N TRP A 593 2.53 -4.05 -16.18
CA TRP A 593 1.34 -3.96 -15.34
C TRP A 593 0.77 -5.32 -14.93
N HIS A 594 0.76 -6.28 -15.86
CA HIS A 594 0.07 -7.56 -15.68
C HIS A 594 1.00 -8.77 -15.57
N GLY A 595 2.24 -8.65 -16.04
CA GLY A 595 3.23 -9.73 -15.98
C GLY A 595 3.72 -10.03 -14.55
N GLU A 596 4.38 -11.18 -14.41
CA GLU A 596 5.06 -11.56 -13.19
C GLU A 596 6.38 -10.81 -13.02
N MET A 597 6.61 -10.23 -11.85
CA MET A 597 7.83 -9.50 -11.54
C MET A 597 8.89 -10.38 -10.89
N TYR A 598 10.12 -10.25 -11.37
CA TYR A 598 11.31 -10.93 -10.86
C TYR A 598 12.42 -9.93 -10.55
N ARG A 599 12.89 -9.89 -9.30
CA ARG A 599 14.06 -9.12 -8.85
C ARG A 599 15.30 -9.97 -9.04
N LEU A 600 16.28 -9.47 -9.82
CA LEU A 600 17.44 -10.24 -10.28
C LEU A 600 18.73 -9.86 -9.59
N ALA A 601 18.96 -8.55 -9.36
CA ALA A 601 20.10 -8.01 -8.64
C ALA A 601 19.65 -6.88 -7.71
N SER A 602 19.84 -7.07 -6.41
CA SER A 602 19.43 -6.13 -5.38
C SER A 602 20.32 -4.87 -5.39
N PRO A 603 19.74 -3.65 -5.36
CA PRO A 603 20.50 -2.40 -5.23
C PRO A 603 21.20 -2.25 -3.88
N TYR A 604 20.83 -3.08 -2.88
CA TYR A 604 21.47 -3.10 -1.56
C TYR A 604 22.72 -3.98 -1.50
N GLU A 605 22.87 -4.89 -2.45
CA GLU A 605 23.95 -5.88 -2.48
C GLU A 605 24.87 -5.73 -3.70
N ASN A 606 24.48 -4.88 -4.66
CA ASN A 606 25.17 -4.70 -5.93
C ASN A 606 25.28 -3.21 -6.27
N ASP A 607 26.23 -2.88 -7.17
CA ASP A 607 26.35 -1.52 -7.72
C ASP A 607 25.28 -1.19 -8.78
N MET A 608 24.36 -2.12 -9.02
CA MET A 608 23.19 -1.93 -9.89
C MET A 608 21.97 -2.64 -9.34
N ALA A 609 20.78 -2.12 -9.68
CA ALA A 609 19.52 -2.83 -9.58
C ALA A 609 19.18 -3.50 -10.92
N SER A 610 18.70 -4.74 -10.89
CA SER A 610 18.17 -5.41 -12.07
C SER A 610 16.88 -6.15 -11.71
N LEU A 611 15.85 -5.95 -12.53
CA LEU A 611 14.54 -6.59 -12.39
C LEU A 611 13.89 -6.80 -13.75
N MET A 612 12.93 -7.69 -13.82
CA MET A 612 12.20 -7.94 -15.05
C MET A 612 10.73 -8.29 -14.80
N TYR A 613 9.92 -8.04 -15.81
CA TYR A 613 8.53 -8.46 -15.89
C TYR A 613 8.38 -9.44 -17.05
N VAL A 614 7.65 -10.51 -16.83
CA VAL A 614 7.42 -11.57 -17.82
C VAL A 614 5.93 -11.76 -18.02
N ASN A 615 5.44 -11.76 -19.25
CA ASN A 615 4.04 -12.01 -19.54
C ASN A 615 3.63 -13.45 -19.20
N GLU A 616 2.35 -13.70 -19.00
CA GLU A 616 1.80 -15.02 -18.63
C GLU A 616 2.23 -16.14 -19.59
N GLY A 617 2.26 -15.85 -20.90
CA GLY A 617 2.67 -16.80 -21.94
C GLY A 617 4.17 -17.03 -22.03
N LYS A 618 4.99 -16.33 -21.23
CA LYS A 618 6.47 -16.38 -21.25
C LYS A 618 7.10 -16.09 -22.61
N SER A 619 6.33 -15.49 -23.51
CA SER A 619 6.76 -15.13 -24.85
C SER A 619 7.44 -13.76 -24.92
N GLU A 620 7.16 -12.88 -23.97
CA GLU A 620 7.70 -11.54 -23.90
C GLU A 620 8.08 -11.17 -22.47
N ALA A 621 9.17 -10.42 -22.34
CA ALA A 621 9.57 -9.83 -21.07
C ALA A 621 10.24 -8.47 -21.29
N VAL A 622 10.29 -7.67 -20.23
CA VAL A 622 11.05 -6.40 -20.18
C VAL A 622 11.96 -6.42 -18.98
N MET A 623 13.24 -6.19 -19.20
CA MET A 623 14.27 -6.16 -18.16
C MET A 623 14.78 -4.73 -17.98
N PHE A 624 14.78 -4.26 -16.75
CA PHE A 624 15.29 -2.93 -16.34
C PHE A 624 16.57 -3.09 -15.54
N ASN A 625 17.58 -2.30 -15.88
CA ASN A 625 18.89 -2.33 -15.23
C ASN A 625 19.34 -0.90 -14.96
N TYR A 626 19.71 -0.60 -13.71
CA TYR A 626 20.06 0.74 -13.25
C TYR A 626 21.37 0.74 -12.48
N LEU A 627 22.31 1.61 -12.86
CA LEU A 627 23.47 1.90 -12.03
C LEU A 627 23.01 2.59 -10.74
N THR A 628 23.41 2.07 -9.61
CA THR A 628 23.09 2.64 -8.29
C THR A 628 24.32 3.20 -7.59
N ASN A 629 25.52 2.87 -8.06
CA ASN A 629 26.79 3.33 -7.52
C ASN A 629 27.70 3.87 -8.64
N TRP A 630 27.92 5.19 -8.66
CA TRP A 630 28.76 5.88 -9.66
C TRP A 630 30.25 5.98 -9.26
N ARG A 631 30.69 5.18 -8.31
CA ARG A 631 32.10 5.19 -7.90
C ARG A 631 33.01 4.65 -9.02
N TYR A 632 34.26 5.12 -9.01
CA TYR A 632 35.29 4.59 -9.90
C TYR A 632 35.48 3.08 -9.63
N LEU A 633 35.59 2.27 -10.69
CA LEU A 633 35.63 0.82 -10.65
C LEU A 633 34.36 0.19 -10.04
N SER A 634 33.18 0.71 -10.41
CA SER A 634 31.89 0.03 -10.10
C SER A 634 31.87 -1.40 -10.63
N GLU A 635 31.35 -2.31 -9.82
CA GLU A 635 31.20 -3.74 -10.16
C GLU A 635 29.90 -4.05 -10.93
N ALA A 636 29.14 -3.04 -11.34
CA ALA A 636 27.79 -3.17 -11.88
C ALA A 636 27.64 -4.20 -13.04
N SER A 637 28.67 -4.36 -13.86
CA SER A 637 28.65 -5.27 -15.00
C SER A 637 29.76 -6.30 -15.02
N LEU A 638 30.34 -6.61 -13.87
CA LEU A 638 31.39 -7.64 -13.78
C LEU A 638 30.85 -9.06 -13.95
N ARG A 639 29.57 -9.29 -13.63
CA ARG A 639 28.95 -10.63 -13.66
C ARG A 639 27.66 -10.60 -14.48
N PRO A 640 27.35 -11.69 -15.21
CA PRO A 640 26.06 -11.85 -15.85
C PRO A 640 24.93 -11.87 -14.81
N VAL A 641 23.80 -11.28 -15.14
CA VAL A 641 22.55 -11.35 -14.39
C VAL A 641 21.77 -12.59 -14.87
N LYS A 642 21.42 -13.49 -13.97
CA LYS A 642 20.56 -14.64 -14.29
C LYS A 642 19.12 -14.19 -14.36
N LEU A 643 18.46 -14.45 -15.48
CA LEU A 643 17.06 -14.14 -15.68
C LEU A 643 16.16 -15.16 -14.98
N GLN A 644 14.90 -14.83 -14.82
CA GLN A 644 13.90 -15.71 -14.19
C GLN A 644 12.58 -15.68 -14.96
N GLY A 645 11.73 -16.68 -14.75
CA GLY A 645 10.36 -16.73 -15.30
C GLY A 645 10.23 -17.08 -16.78
N LEU A 646 11.32 -17.24 -17.52
CA LEU A 646 11.29 -17.61 -18.94
C LEU A 646 10.97 -19.10 -19.13
N ASP A 647 10.52 -19.47 -20.34
CA ASP A 647 10.44 -20.88 -20.74
C ASP A 647 11.83 -21.39 -21.15
N LYS A 648 12.33 -22.42 -20.46
CA LYS A 648 13.66 -23.02 -20.70
C LYS A 648 13.84 -23.55 -22.12
N ASN A 649 12.73 -23.96 -22.76
CA ASN A 649 12.76 -24.61 -24.10
C ASN A 649 12.60 -23.59 -25.24
N SER A 650 12.24 -22.36 -24.94
CA SER A 650 12.08 -21.30 -25.93
C SER A 650 13.41 -20.60 -26.23
N THR A 651 13.51 -20.04 -27.42
CA THR A 651 14.64 -19.22 -27.85
C THR A 651 14.22 -17.75 -27.85
N TYR A 652 15.07 -16.87 -27.31
CA TYR A 652 14.75 -15.45 -27.10
C TYR A 652 15.75 -14.54 -27.84
N ARG A 653 15.21 -13.44 -28.34
CA ARG A 653 15.93 -12.27 -28.82
C ARG A 653 15.91 -11.19 -27.75
N LEU A 654 17.07 -10.54 -27.54
CA LEU A 654 17.23 -9.42 -26.60
C LEU A 654 17.49 -8.15 -27.38
N THR A 655 16.67 -7.14 -27.20
CA THR A 655 16.79 -5.84 -27.89
C THR A 655 16.80 -4.71 -26.87
N GLU A 656 17.85 -3.92 -26.85
CA GLU A 656 17.86 -2.70 -26.04
C GLU A 656 16.95 -1.64 -26.67
N ILE A 657 16.11 -1.05 -25.83
CA ILE A 657 15.18 0.02 -26.22
C ILE A 657 15.50 1.33 -25.47
N ASN A 658 14.78 2.40 -25.76
CA ASN A 658 14.98 3.73 -25.16
C ASN A 658 16.39 4.27 -25.41
N LEU A 659 16.83 4.23 -26.65
CA LEU A 659 18.09 4.81 -27.10
C LEU A 659 17.83 6.16 -27.77
N TYR A 660 18.71 7.15 -27.54
CA TYR A 660 18.71 8.36 -28.35
C TYR A 660 19.05 8.04 -29.81
N ASP A 661 18.49 8.81 -30.73
CA ASP A 661 18.79 8.66 -32.15
C ASP A 661 20.30 8.71 -32.42
N GLY A 662 20.78 7.79 -33.26
CA GLY A 662 22.17 7.63 -33.57
C GLY A 662 23.01 6.89 -32.51
N THR A 663 22.43 6.51 -31.36
CA THR A 663 23.12 5.72 -30.34
C THR A 663 23.09 4.24 -30.73
N ARG A 664 24.26 3.60 -30.81
CA ARG A 664 24.37 2.17 -31.07
C ARG A 664 24.39 1.37 -29.77
N SER A 665 23.51 0.39 -29.65
CA SER A 665 23.56 -0.57 -28.55
C SER A 665 24.79 -1.49 -28.67
N PRO A 666 25.47 -1.80 -27.56
CA PRO A 666 26.46 -2.90 -27.55
C PRO A 666 25.81 -4.28 -27.51
N ILE A 667 24.49 -4.37 -27.30
CA ILE A 667 23.72 -5.63 -27.29
C ILE A 667 23.42 -5.99 -28.72
N ASP A 668 23.90 -7.16 -29.15
CA ASP A 668 23.63 -7.71 -30.50
C ASP A 668 22.23 -8.33 -30.53
N SER A 669 21.27 -7.61 -31.11
CA SER A 669 19.90 -8.09 -31.27
C SER A 669 19.71 -9.22 -32.28
N GLN A 670 20.74 -9.57 -33.04
CA GLN A 670 20.69 -10.73 -33.94
C GLN A 670 21.07 -12.04 -33.22
N LYS A 671 21.73 -11.92 -32.08
CA LYS A 671 22.11 -13.08 -31.27
C LYS A 671 20.91 -13.64 -30.53
N LEU A 672 20.73 -14.93 -30.64
CA LEU A 672 19.64 -15.66 -29.99
C LEU A 672 20.17 -16.48 -28.80
N TYR A 673 19.33 -16.58 -27.73
CA TYR A 673 19.66 -17.28 -26.51
C TYR A 673 18.53 -18.24 -26.15
N SER A 674 18.83 -19.44 -25.66
CA SER A 674 17.79 -20.26 -25.04
C SER A 674 17.39 -19.71 -23.69
N GLY A 675 16.13 -19.91 -23.28
CA GLY A 675 15.68 -19.56 -21.94
C GLY A 675 16.50 -20.26 -20.86
N GLU A 676 16.89 -21.52 -21.11
CA GLU A 676 17.79 -22.28 -20.22
C GLU A 676 19.13 -21.54 -20.01
N PHE A 677 19.77 -21.09 -21.10
CA PHE A 677 21.01 -20.30 -21.00
C PHE A 677 20.82 -19.02 -20.19
N LEU A 678 19.77 -18.25 -20.49
CA LEU A 678 19.50 -16.98 -19.81
C LEU A 678 19.24 -17.16 -18.32
N MET A 679 18.59 -18.25 -17.91
CA MET A 679 18.27 -18.52 -16.51
C MET A 679 19.43 -19.14 -15.72
N ASN A 680 20.31 -19.92 -16.35
CA ASN A 680 21.40 -20.64 -15.66
C ASN A 680 22.76 -19.95 -15.78
N VAL A 681 23.07 -19.40 -16.95
CA VAL A 681 24.33 -18.66 -17.22
C VAL A 681 24.15 -17.18 -17.03
N GLY A 682 23.04 -16.60 -17.54
CA GLY A 682 22.71 -15.21 -17.43
C GLY A 682 23.15 -14.38 -18.65
N PHE A 683 22.88 -13.08 -18.53
CA PHE A 683 23.18 -12.07 -19.54
C PHE A 683 23.77 -10.82 -18.90
N ASN A 684 24.78 -10.21 -19.50
CA ASN A 684 25.40 -8.98 -19.02
C ASN A 684 24.77 -7.77 -19.73
N PRO A 685 24.00 -6.91 -19.03
CA PRO A 685 23.37 -5.73 -19.62
C PRO A 685 24.36 -4.60 -19.92
N THR A 686 25.63 -4.73 -19.51
CA THR A 686 26.72 -3.74 -19.71
C THR A 686 26.39 -2.35 -19.14
N VAL A 687 25.84 -2.31 -17.91
CA VAL A 687 25.56 -1.06 -17.19
C VAL A 687 26.89 -0.45 -16.70
N ASN A 688 27.06 0.85 -16.90
CA ASN A 688 28.19 1.62 -16.41
C ASN A 688 27.86 3.12 -16.35
N SER A 689 28.79 3.98 -15.95
CA SER A 689 28.56 5.43 -15.81
C SER A 689 28.10 6.12 -17.11
N GLY A 690 28.54 5.65 -18.27
CA GLY A 690 28.09 6.14 -19.58
C GLY A 690 26.76 5.55 -20.05
N ARG A 691 26.31 4.47 -19.43
CA ARG A 691 25.08 3.72 -19.69
C ARG A 691 24.42 3.36 -18.36
N ALA A 692 24.00 4.37 -17.63
CA ALA A 692 23.50 4.21 -16.27
C ALA A 692 22.11 3.54 -16.17
N SER A 693 21.34 3.52 -17.27
CA SER A 693 20.12 2.73 -17.39
C SER A 693 20.08 1.98 -18.71
N VAL A 694 19.63 0.73 -18.67
CA VAL A 694 19.51 -0.17 -19.83
C VAL A 694 18.19 -0.89 -19.72
N VAL A 695 17.28 -0.67 -20.67
CA VAL A 695 16.01 -1.35 -20.78
C VAL A 695 16.07 -2.32 -21.95
N ILE A 696 15.75 -3.60 -21.71
CA ILE A 696 15.86 -4.68 -22.69
C ILE A 696 14.50 -5.31 -22.89
N LYS A 697 13.97 -5.26 -24.10
CA LYS A 697 12.84 -6.09 -24.53
C LYS A 697 13.35 -7.49 -24.87
N ILE A 698 12.67 -8.52 -24.41
CA ILE A 698 12.99 -9.93 -24.58
C ILE A 698 11.80 -10.59 -25.27
N GLU A 699 12.03 -11.21 -26.43
CA GLU A 699 10.96 -11.76 -27.24
C GLU A 699 11.31 -13.19 -27.68
N ALA A 700 10.37 -14.12 -27.48
CA ALA A 700 10.51 -15.47 -27.98
C ALA A 700 10.48 -15.47 -29.51
N VAL A 701 11.44 -16.17 -30.12
CA VAL A 701 11.52 -16.32 -31.57
C VAL A 701 10.90 -17.67 -31.93
N LYS A 702 9.95 -17.64 -32.87
CA LYS A 702 9.27 -18.84 -33.38
C LYS A 702 10.18 -19.70 -34.24
#